data_bdecb3337e4a8770b03b1b4dd745f839
#
_entry.id   bdecb3337e4a8770b03b1b4dd745f839
#
_cell.length_a   1.000
_cell.length_b   1.000
_cell.length_c   1.000
_cell.angle_alpha   90.00
_cell.angle_beta   90.00
_cell.angle_gamma   90.00
#
_symmetry.space_group_name_H-M   'P 1'
#
loop_
_entity.id
_entity.type
_entity.pdbx_description
1 polymer ?
#
loop_
_entity_poly.entity_id
_entity_poly.type
_entity_poly.pdbx_seq_one_letter_code
_entity_poly.pdbx_strand_id
1 'polypeptide(L)'
;MTTTGKIGVTTENIFPVIKKFLYSDHEIFLRELVANAVDATQKMKALAATGEFSGELGELGVRIELDEAAKTLKVIDNGIGMTSEEVDRYINQIAFSSAGEFLEKYKDQLSSIIGHFGLGFYSAFMVAEKVTIETLSWKDGAKAVKWVCDGSPEYEMTECEKADRGTVITLYIADDEKEYAEKSRISGLLNKYCKFMPVPVTFGDNLINKTEPLWARKPADLKDEDYNKFYKALYPMADDPLFHIHLNVDYPFNLTGILYFPKIKNNVEISRNKIQLYCNQMFVTDSVDNIVPDFLTLLHGVIDSPDIPLNVSRSYLQSDANVKKISTYITKKVADRLDEIFRNEREQLEEKWDNLKLFIEYGMLSDEKFCDRALKFCLLKNTEGKYFSIEDYKKSIEENQTDKDKKVVFLYATDMESQYAFIQAAKSKGYDVLLMDCQLDSHFVNLLEAKVENTRFARVDSDSIDNLIPMKDKEMPELSEADQEDLSVIFEAVLPKENQYFVQADNLGAEASPILITQSEFMRRYREMSAMGGGMNFYGEMPAMYNITVNMENPLVSKILSSKAADVAPAQIIPDASEDASEDIKRTITEAKETAAAAHKADLEAFAGNNEILKQITDLALLANGMLKGKDLSDFIARSAKVVEDAYLK
;
A
#
# COMPACT_ATOMS: atom_id res chain seq x y z
N MET A 1 -53.44 19.01 -20.03
CA MET A 1 -52.65 19.37 -21.23
C MET A 1 -51.21 18.94 -21.00
N THR A 2 -50.74 17.99 -21.76
CA THR A 2 -49.32 17.58 -21.69
C THR A 2 -48.57 18.44 -22.71
N THR A 3 -47.64 19.28 -22.25
CA THR A 3 -46.80 20.08 -23.13
C THR A 3 -45.50 19.33 -23.36
N THR A 4 -45.22 18.94 -24.58
CA THR A 4 -43.95 18.34 -24.99
C THR A 4 -43.08 19.42 -25.65
N GLY A 5 -41.84 19.57 -25.19
CA GLY A 5 -40.88 20.50 -25.76
C GLY A 5 -39.48 19.85 -25.82
N LYS A 6 -38.57 20.42 -26.60
CA LYS A 6 -37.16 20.05 -26.62
C LYS A 6 -36.39 20.91 -25.62
N ILE A 7 -35.50 20.32 -24.83
CA ILE A 7 -34.55 21.07 -24.03
C ILE A 7 -33.53 21.68 -25.00
N GLY A 8 -33.40 22.99 -25.00
CA GLY A 8 -32.46 23.73 -25.84
C GLY A 8 -31.30 24.27 -25.01
N VAL A 9 -30.14 24.34 -25.61
CA VAL A 9 -28.95 24.98 -25.04
C VAL A 9 -28.53 26.12 -25.97
N THR A 10 -28.33 27.32 -25.40
CA THR A 10 -27.80 28.47 -26.16
C THR A 10 -26.29 28.52 -26.01
N THR A 11 -25.55 28.81 -27.08
CA THR A 11 -24.11 28.90 -27.14
C THR A 11 -23.56 29.93 -26.16
N GLU A 12 -24.29 31.04 -25.97
CA GLU A 12 -23.94 32.09 -25.00
C GLU A 12 -23.80 31.59 -23.55
N ASN A 13 -24.58 30.57 -23.18
CA ASN A 13 -24.58 30.02 -21.84
C ASN A 13 -23.57 28.87 -21.67
N ILE A 14 -23.32 28.09 -22.71
CA ILE A 14 -22.49 26.90 -22.61
C ILE A 14 -20.97 27.20 -22.73
N PHE A 15 -20.60 28.22 -23.52
CA PHE A 15 -19.20 28.58 -23.74
C PHE A 15 -18.47 29.01 -22.46
N PRO A 16 -19.05 29.86 -21.59
CA PRO A 16 -18.47 30.16 -20.27
C PRO A 16 -18.36 28.96 -19.35
N VAL A 17 -19.28 28.00 -19.46
CA VAL A 17 -19.25 26.75 -18.68
C VAL A 17 -18.09 25.87 -19.13
N ILE A 18 -17.90 25.74 -20.45
CA ILE A 18 -16.76 25.01 -21.02
C ILE A 18 -15.43 25.62 -20.54
N LYS A 19 -15.31 26.95 -20.67
CA LYS A 19 -14.11 27.71 -20.31
C LYS A 19 -13.77 27.63 -18.82
N LYS A 20 -14.76 27.63 -17.92
CA LYS A 20 -14.55 27.70 -16.46
C LYS A 20 -14.64 26.37 -15.73
N PHE A 21 -15.41 25.40 -16.22
CA PHE A 21 -15.81 24.24 -15.42
C PHE A 21 -15.53 22.88 -16.07
N LEU A 22 -15.29 22.85 -17.39
CA LEU A 22 -15.06 21.58 -18.08
C LEU A 22 -13.66 21.03 -17.78
N TYR A 23 -12.70 21.90 -17.61
CA TYR A 23 -11.31 21.57 -17.34
C TYR A 23 -10.82 22.31 -16.09
N SER A 24 -10.34 21.56 -15.12
CA SER A 24 -9.77 22.12 -13.87
C SER A 24 -8.33 22.62 -14.04
N ASP A 25 -7.67 22.21 -15.11
CA ASP A 25 -6.26 22.53 -15.38
C ASP A 25 -6.10 23.05 -16.81
N HIS A 26 -5.60 24.28 -16.95
CA HIS A 26 -5.44 24.95 -18.23
C HIS A 26 -4.41 24.25 -19.13
N GLU A 27 -3.38 23.62 -18.57
CA GLU A 27 -2.32 22.94 -19.35
C GLU A 27 -2.84 21.84 -20.30
N ILE A 28 -4.04 21.34 -20.04
CA ILE A 28 -4.71 20.29 -20.84
C ILE A 28 -4.96 20.72 -22.28
N PHE A 29 -5.05 22.04 -22.56
CA PHE A 29 -5.31 22.54 -23.93
C PHE A 29 -4.32 21.97 -24.95
N LEU A 30 -3.03 21.91 -24.58
CA LEU A 30 -2.00 21.43 -25.50
C LEU A 30 -2.16 19.93 -25.78
N ARG A 31 -2.46 19.14 -24.77
CA ARG A 31 -2.76 17.72 -24.91
C ARG A 31 -3.91 17.47 -25.86
N GLU A 32 -5.02 18.18 -25.70
CA GLU A 32 -6.21 18.00 -26.52
C GLU A 32 -5.98 18.42 -27.99
N LEU A 33 -5.28 19.53 -28.23
CA LEU A 33 -4.97 19.97 -29.58
C LEU A 33 -4.00 19.02 -30.30
N VAL A 34 -2.96 18.55 -29.60
CA VAL A 34 -2.02 17.57 -30.18
C VAL A 34 -2.72 16.24 -30.41
N ALA A 35 -3.60 15.80 -29.49
CA ALA A 35 -4.39 14.57 -29.70
C ALA A 35 -5.26 14.64 -30.94
N ASN A 36 -5.94 15.77 -31.19
CA ASN A 36 -6.75 15.98 -32.41
C ASN A 36 -5.89 15.96 -33.68
N ALA A 37 -4.70 16.56 -33.65
CA ALA A 37 -3.74 16.53 -34.75
C ALA A 37 -3.21 15.11 -35.04
N VAL A 38 -2.91 14.34 -33.96
CA VAL A 38 -2.53 12.92 -34.07
C VAL A 38 -3.64 12.10 -34.69
N ASP A 39 -4.90 12.30 -34.26
CA ASP A 39 -6.06 11.59 -34.79
C ASP A 39 -6.29 11.91 -36.29
N ALA A 40 -6.15 13.19 -36.68
CA ALA A 40 -6.23 13.59 -38.09
C ALA A 40 -5.16 12.90 -38.94
N THR A 41 -3.98 12.74 -38.39
CA THR A 41 -2.84 12.07 -39.05
C THR A 41 -3.06 10.55 -39.13
N GLN A 42 -3.57 9.92 -38.07
CA GLN A 42 -3.92 8.49 -38.07
C GLN A 42 -5.07 8.18 -39.04
N LYS A 43 -6.07 9.05 -39.14
CA LYS A 43 -7.15 8.92 -40.13
C LYS A 43 -6.60 8.97 -41.56
N MET A 44 -5.63 9.85 -41.83
CA MET A 44 -4.97 9.90 -43.13
C MET A 44 -4.20 8.62 -43.48
N LYS A 45 -3.50 8.06 -42.47
CA LYS A 45 -2.82 6.77 -42.61
C LYS A 45 -3.78 5.62 -42.94
N ALA A 46 -4.96 5.60 -42.31
CA ALA A 46 -5.99 4.59 -42.59
C ALA A 46 -6.56 4.71 -44.00
N LEU A 47 -6.88 5.92 -44.44
CA LEU A 47 -7.37 6.17 -45.82
C LEU A 47 -6.34 5.71 -46.89
N ALA A 48 -5.09 5.95 -46.65
CA ALA A 48 -4.03 5.43 -47.56
C ALA A 48 -3.95 3.91 -47.52
N ALA A 49 -4.05 3.28 -46.33
CA ALA A 49 -4.02 1.83 -46.20
C ALA A 49 -5.21 1.12 -46.85
N THR A 50 -6.39 1.75 -46.89
CA THR A 50 -7.58 1.22 -47.56
C THR A 50 -7.65 1.52 -49.04
N GLY A 51 -6.71 2.32 -49.59
CA GLY A 51 -6.67 2.72 -50.98
C GLY A 51 -7.70 3.81 -51.34
N GLU A 52 -8.38 4.41 -50.40
CA GLU A 52 -9.28 5.56 -50.61
C GLU A 52 -8.47 6.83 -50.96
N PHE A 53 -7.22 6.90 -50.54
CA PHE A 53 -6.30 7.94 -50.92
C PHE A 53 -5.14 7.35 -51.75
N SER A 54 -5.03 7.84 -53.03
CA SER A 54 -4.03 7.39 -54.00
C SER A 54 -2.92 8.41 -54.23
N GLY A 55 -2.92 9.54 -53.57
CA GLY A 55 -1.92 10.59 -53.68
C GLY A 55 -0.63 10.25 -52.91
N GLU A 56 0.34 11.15 -52.96
CA GLU A 56 1.57 11.02 -52.17
C GLU A 56 1.26 11.31 -50.68
N LEU A 57 1.49 10.31 -49.83
CA LEU A 57 1.20 10.42 -48.40
C LEU A 57 2.16 11.38 -47.69
N GLY A 58 3.46 11.33 -48.03
CA GLY A 58 4.54 12.07 -47.38
C GLY A 58 4.81 11.55 -45.97
N GLU A 59 5.67 12.22 -45.24
CA GLU A 59 5.93 11.94 -43.80
C GLU A 59 4.84 12.55 -42.93
N LEU A 60 4.04 11.69 -42.31
CA LEU A 60 2.96 12.10 -41.42
C LEU A 60 3.53 12.48 -40.07
N GLY A 61 3.06 13.61 -39.50
CA GLY A 61 3.49 14.09 -38.19
C GLY A 61 2.76 15.34 -37.72
N VAL A 62 3.06 15.71 -36.48
CA VAL A 62 2.55 16.93 -35.83
C VAL A 62 3.73 17.83 -35.49
N ARG A 63 3.64 19.11 -35.89
CA ARG A 63 4.67 20.11 -35.61
C ARG A 63 4.12 21.22 -34.73
N ILE A 64 4.86 21.55 -33.68
CA ILE A 64 4.55 22.63 -32.76
C ILE A 64 5.54 23.77 -32.99
N GLU A 65 5.04 24.98 -33.17
CA GLU A 65 5.84 26.19 -33.34
C GLU A 65 5.39 27.25 -32.33
N LEU A 66 6.34 27.90 -31.69
CA LEU A 66 6.12 28.96 -30.73
C LEU A 66 6.86 30.21 -31.17
N ASP A 67 6.14 31.33 -31.28
CA ASP A 67 6.72 32.66 -31.39
C ASP A 67 6.48 33.40 -30.06
N GLU A 68 7.52 33.47 -29.23
CA GLU A 68 7.45 34.13 -27.91
C GLU A 68 7.20 35.63 -28.01
N ALA A 69 7.70 36.29 -29.09
CA ALA A 69 7.52 37.73 -29.29
C ALA A 69 6.10 38.09 -29.71
N ALA A 70 5.52 37.30 -30.61
CA ALA A 70 4.16 37.45 -31.07
C ALA A 70 3.14 36.78 -30.11
N LYS A 71 3.59 36.08 -29.08
CA LYS A 71 2.78 35.25 -28.17
C LYS A 71 1.86 34.29 -28.91
N THR A 72 2.36 33.64 -29.97
CA THR A 72 1.56 32.71 -30.76
C THR A 72 2.10 31.31 -30.67
N LEU A 73 1.20 30.35 -30.44
CA LEU A 73 1.50 28.92 -30.47
C LEU A 73 0.75 28.26 -31.61
N LYS A 74 1.46 27.53 -32.47
CA LYS A 74 0.86 26.81 -33.60
C LYS A 74 0.96 25.30 -33.38
N VAL A 75 -0.15 24.61 -33.65
CA VAL A 75 -0.24 23.15 -33.79
C VAL A 75 -0.53 22.84 -35.23
N ILE A 76 0.36 22.13 -35.91
CA ILE A 76 0.34 21.89 -37.35
C ILE A 76 0.33 20.39 -37.58
N ASP A 77 -0.65 19.88 -38.31
CA ASP A 77 -0.70 18.51 -38.79
C ASP A 77 -0.79 18.47 -40.33
N ASN A 78 -0.38 17.38 -40.90
CA ASN A 78 -0.54 17.03 -42.31
C ASN A 78 -1.50 15.83 -42.49
N GLY A 79 -2.50 15.75 -41.60
CA GLY A 79 -3.57 14.76 -41.60
C GLY A 79 -4.63 14.97 -42.67
N ILE A 80 -5.87 14.54 -42.38
CA ILE A 80 -6.98 14.59 -43.35
C ILE A 80 -7.44 16.01 -43.68
N GLY A 81 -7.18 17.03 -42.87
CA GLY A 81 -7.76 18.34 -43.01
C GLY A 81 -9.30 18.35 -42.97
N MET A 82 -9.91 19.51 -43.31
CA MET A 82 -11.36 19.68 -43.29
C MET A 82 -11.82 20.54 -44.47
N THR A 83 -13.01 20.24 -44.99
CA THR A 83 -13.74 21.15 -45.92
C THR A 83 -14.51 22.22 -45.11
N SER A 84 -15.08 23.23 -45.78
CA SER A 84 -15.92 24.24 -45.12
C SER A 84 -17.12 23.63 -44.37
N GLU A 85 -17.76 22.62 -44.97
CA GLU A 85 -18.89 21.90 -44.37
C GLU A 85 -18.46 21.06 -43.17
N GLU A 86 -17.25 20.51 -43.22
CA GLU A 86 -16.67 19.75 -42.08
C GLU A 86 -16.25 20.68 -40.94
N VAL A 87 -15.74 21.87 -41.21
CA VAL A 87 -15.50 22.91 -40.21
C VAL A 87 -16.80 23.30 -39.53
N ASP A 88 -17.86 23.57 -40.31
CA ASP A 88 -19.19 23.92 -39.77
C ASP A 88 -19.76 22.80 -38.92
N ARG A 89 -19.54 21.52 -39.27
CA ARG A 89 -20.09 20.38 -38.56
C ARG A 89 -19.26 19.98 -37.32
N TYR A 90 -17.95 20.07 -37.37
CA TYR A 90 -17.07 19.53 -36.31
C TYR A 90 -16.43 20.60 -35.41
N ILE A 91 -16.37 21.83 -35.87
CA ILE A 91 -15.85 22.98 -35.12
C ILE A 91 -16.98 23.87 -34.59
N ASN A 92 -18.02 24.16 -35.38
CA ASN A 92 -19.09 25.06 -34.98
C ASN A 92 -20.21 24.36 -34.17
N GLN A 93 -20.21 23.01 -34.12
CA GLN A 93 -21.17 22.24 -33.31
C GLN A 93 -20.48 21.62 -32.09
N ILE A 94 -20.76 22.20 -30.92
CA ILE A 94 -20.23 21.77 -29.65
C ILE A 94 -20.67 20.33 -29.33
N ALA A 95 -19.76 19.50 -28.84
CA ALA A 95 -19.96 18.08 -28.50
C ALA A 95 -20.31 17.19 -29.71
N PHE A 96 -19.90 17.58 -30.90
CA PHE A 96 -20.01 16.75 -32.10
C PHE A 96 -18.61 16.28 -32.55
N SER A 97 -18.43 14.97 -32.73
CA SER A 97 -17.14 14.37 -33.11
C SER A 97 -17.30 13.44 -34.31
N SER A 98 -16.37 13.54 -35.27
CA SER A 98 -16.26 12.61 -36.39
C SER A 98 -15.67 11.23 -35.99
N ALA A 99 -15.23 11.06 -34.76
CA ALA A 99 -14.54 9.86 -34.32
C ALA A 99 -15.43 8.60 -34.40
N GLY A 100 -16.69 8.70 -33.97
CA GLY A 100 -17.60 7.56 -33.98
C GLY A 100 -17.90 7.06 -35.40
N GLU A 101 -18.27 7.99 -36.32
CA GLU A 101 -18.55 7.66 -37.72
C GLU A 101 -17.32 7.04 -38.42
N PHE A 102 -16.13 7.57 -38.10
CA PHE A 102 -14.91 7.10 -38.71
C PHE A 102 -14.51 5.72 -38.16
N LEU A 103 -14.63 5.49 -36.85
CA LEU A 103 -14.38 4.18 -36.23
C LEU A 103 -15.34 3.10 -36.73
N GLU A 104 -16.62 3.41 -36.94
CA GLU A 104 -17.59 2.46 -37.50
C GLU A 104 -17.22 2.04 -38.91
N LYS A 105 -16.72 2.96 -39.73
CA LYS A 105 -16.35 2.71 -41.13
C LYS A 105 -15.01 1.94 -41.27
N TYR A 106 -14.05 2.17 -40.37
CA TYR A 106 -12.67 1.65 -40.46
C TYR A 106 -12.24 0.80 -39.29
N LYS A 107 -13.17 0.05 -38.67
CA LYS A 107 -12.94 -0.79 -37.48
C LYS A 107 -11.71 -1.72 -37.55
N ASP A 108 -11.44 -2.26 -38.72
CA ASP A 108 -10.35 -3.25 -38.92
C ASP A 108 -8.98 -2.61 -39.11
N GLN A 109 -8.92 -1.30 -39.42
CA GLN A 109 -7.69 -0.57 -39.72
C GLN A 109 -7.27 0.44 -38.64
N LEU A 110 -8.19 0.79 -37.74
CA LEU A 110 -7.96 1.76 -36.67
C LEU A 110 -8.43 1.21 -35.33
N SER A 111 -7.48 0.76 -34.53
CA SER A 111 -7.75 0.39 -33.14
C SER A 111 -7.76 1.60 -32.19
N SER A 112 -7.36 2.80 -32.66
CA SER A 112 -7.00 3.87 -31.75
C SER A 112 -7.27 5.28 -32.32
N ILE A 113 -8.45 5.83 -32.01
CA ILE A 113 -8.69 7.27 -32.05
C ILE A 113 -8.74 7.77 -30.60
N ILE A 114 -8.07 8.91 -30.34
CA ILE A 114 -7.94 9.48 -28.99
C ILE A 114 -9.16 10.35 -28.66
N GLY A 115 -9.65 11.17 -29.61
CA GLY A 115 -10.72 12.15 -29.40
C GLY A 115 -12.12 11.59 -29.63
N HIS A 116 -12.98 11.56 -28.59
CA HIS A 116 -14.34 11.04 -28.68
C HIS A 116 -15.44 12.05 -28.39
N PHE A 117 -15.18 13.14 -27.65
CA PHE A 117 -16.23 13.99 -27.07
C PHE A 117 -16.58 15.22 -27.88
N GLY A 118 -15.76 15.62 -28.86
CA GLY A 118 -16.00 16.84 -29.64
C GLY A 118 -15.91 18.15 -28.84
N LEU A 119 -15.21 18.13 -27.71
CA LEU A 119 -15.03 19.25 -26.77
C LEU A 119 -13.58 19.69 -26.63
N GLY A 120 -12.61 18.82 -26.95
CA GLY A 120 -11.18 19.06 -26.73
C GLY A 120 -10.65 20.32 -27.43
N PHE A 121 -11.13 20.64 -28.63
CA PHE A 121 -10.73 21.84 -29.34
C PHE A 121 -10.99 23.14 -28.56
N TYR A 122 -12.13 23.22 -27.87
CA TYR A 122 -12.53 24.43 -27.14
C TYR A 122 -11.64 24.72 -25.91
N SER A 123 -10.84 23.78 -25.46
CA SER A 123 -9.82 24.01 -24.43
C SER A 123 -8.79 25.08 -24.84
N ALA A 124 -8.60 25.30 -26.14
CA ALA A 124 -7.77 26.38 -26.68
C ALA A 124 -8.12 27.77 -26.12
N PHE A 125 -9.44 28.03 -25.91
CA PHE A 125 -9.92 29.30 -25.38
C PHE A 125 -9.71 29.48 -23.86
N MET A 126 -9.16 28.51 -23.19
CA MET A 126 -8.74 28.69 -21.80
C MET A 126 -7.47 29.52 -21.70
N VAL A 127 -6.61 29.45 -22.72
CA VAL A 127 -5.30 30.11 -22.75
C VAL A 127 -5.14 31.13 -23.85
N ALA A 128 -6.06 31.18 -24.83
CA ALA A 128 -5.98 32.06 -25.97
C ALA A 128 -7.15 33.06 -25.99
N GLU A 129 -6.85 34.33 -26.32
CA GLU A 129 -7.82 35.37 -26.59
C GLU A 129 -8.39 35.27 -28.00
N LYS A 130 -7.67 34.62 -28.91
CA LYS A 130 -8.11 34.38 -30.30
C LYS A 130 -7.49 33.08 -30.80
N VAL A 131 -8.28 32.33 -31.57
CA VAL A 131 -7.86 31.10 -32.24
C VAL A 131 -8.14 31.20 -33.72
N THR A 132 -7.19 30.80 -34.57
CA THR A 132 -7.41 30.66 -36.01
C THR A 132 -7.12 29.22 -36.45
N ILE A 133 -7.95 28.74 -37.40
CA ILE A 133 -7.76 27.44 -38.05
C ILE A 133 -7.57 27.71 -39.53
N GLU A 134 -6.50 27.19 -40.14
CA GLU A 134 -6.31 27.15 -41.58
C GLU A 134 -6.20 25.67 -42.00
N THR A 135 -7.16 25.20 -42.83
CA THR A 135 -7.27 23.77 -43.13
C THR A 135 -7.55 23.50 -44.59
N LEU A 136 -6.97 22.42 -45.12
CA LEU A 136 -7.23 21.91 -46.48
C LEU A 136 -7.47 20.40 -46.40
N SER A 137 -8.65 19.98 -46.84
CA SER A 137 -9.07 18.58 -46.86
C SER A 137 -8.25 17.76 -47.89
N TRP A 138 -8.10 16.46 -47.57
CA TRP A 138 -7.51 15.46 -48.48
C TRP A 138 -8.37 15.19 -49.75
N LYS A 139 -9.64 15.61 -49.74
CA LYS A 139 -10.57 15.35 -50.80
C LYS A 139 -10.23 16.15 -52.07
N ASP A 140 -10.30 15.49 -53.22
CA ASP A 140 -10.02 16.14 -54.51
C ASP A 140 -10.91 17.37 -54.77
N GLY A 141 -10.28 18.47 -55.17
CA GLY A 141 -10.98 19.73 -55.46
C GLY A 141 -11.41 20.51 -54.23
N ALA A 142 -11.07 20.09 -53.01
CA ALA A 142 -11.36 20.85 -51.80
C ALA A 142 -10.62 22.20 -51.83
N LYS A 143 -11.30 23.24 -51.32
CA LYS A 143 -10.72 24.57 -51.11
C LYS A 143 -10.26 24.72 -49.67
N ALA A 144 -9.17 25.43 -49.49
CA ALA A 144 -8.69 25.75 -48.15
C ALA A 144 -9.57 26.78 -47.48
N VAL A 145 -9.77 26.60 -46.17
CA VAL A 145 -10.65 27.43 -45.35
C VAL A 145 -9.87 27.99 -44.15
N LYS A 146 -10.11 29.27 -43.92
CA LYS A 146 -9.66 29.96 -42.70
C LYS A 146 -10.87 30.25 -41.81
N TRP A 147 -10.81 29.81 -40.58
CA TRP A 147 -11.80 30.08 -39.52
C TRP A 147 -11.10 30.89 -38.40
N VAL A 148 -11.82 31.87 -37.85
CA VAL A 148 -11.32 32.77 -36.79
C VAL A 148 -12.41 32.95 -35.74
N CYS A 149 -12.03 32.86 -34.45
CA CYS A 149 -12.89 33.13 -33.30
C CYS A 149 -12.08 33.75 -32.17
N ASP A 150 -12.65 34.70 -31.46
CA ASP A 150 -12.09 35.39 -30.30
C ASP A 150 -12.60 34.84 -28.95
N GLY A 151 -13.24 33.68 -28.99
CA GLY A 151 -13.82 33.07 -27.80
C GLY A 151 -15.23 33.56 -27.46
N SER A 152 -15.82 34.41 -28.33
CA SER A 152 -17.24 34.69 -28.35
C SER A 152 -18.02 33.58 -29.09
N PRO A 153 -19.36 33.58 -29.06
CA PRO A 153 -20.17 32.65 -29.87
C PRO A 153 -20.08 32.88 -31.37
N GLU A 154 -19.46 33.98 -31.79
CA GLU A 154 -19.33 34.39 -33.19
C GLU A 154 -18.01 33.91 -33.79
N TYR A 155 -18.03 33.56 -35.07
CA TYR A 155 -16.86 33.20 -35.84
C TYR A 155 -16.90 33.81 -37.24
N GLU A 156 -15.69 33.93 -37.85
CA GLU A 156 -15.56 34.30 -39.26
C GLU A 156 -14.96 33.11 -40.01
N MET A 157 -15.52 32.81 -41.20
CA MET A 157 -15.01 31.75 -42.07
C MET A 157 -14.86 32.25 -43.48
N THR A 158 -13.65 32.11 -44.06
CA THR A 158 -13.29 32.59 -45.40
C THR A 158 -12.48 31.56 -46.16
N GLU A 159 -12.56 31.57 -47.53
CA GLU A 159 -11.58 30.83 -48.33
C GLU A 159 -10.19 31.44 -48.16
N CYS A 160 -9.15 30.62 -48.14
CA CYS A 160 -7.77 31.04 -48.06
C CYS A 160 -6.87 30.21 -49.00
N GLU A 161 -5.60 30.63 -49.13
CA GLU A 161 -4.60 29.85 -49.82
C GLU A 161 -3.81 28.97 -48.86
N LYS A 162 -3.84 27.66 -49.09
CA LYS A 162 -3.01 26.68 -48.37
C LYS A 162 -2.60 25.57 -49.35
N ALA A 163 -1.28 25.36 -49.51
CA ALA A 163 -0.77 24.47 -50.54
C ALA A 163 -0.96 23.00 -50.16
N ASP A 164 -0.70 22.65 -48.93
CA ASP A 164 -0.65 21.27 -48.45
C ASP A 164 -1.91 20.92 -47.62
N ARG A 165 -2.35 19.64 -47.71
CA ARG A 165 -3.43 19.13 -46.86
C ARG A 165 -3.07 19.20 -45.36
N GLY A 166 -4.07 19.15 -44.51
CA GLY A 166 -3.90 19.15 -43.05
C GLY A 166 -4.37 20.44 -42.44
N THR A 167 -4.11 20.63 -41.15
CA THR A 167 -4.67 21.75 -40.39
C THR A 167 -3.53 22.47 -39.63
N VAL A 168 -3.65 23.80 -39.59
CA VAL A 168 -2.86 24.72 -38.77
C VAL A 168 -3.78 25.41 -37.78
N ILE A 169 -3.61 25.15 -36.49
CA ILE A 169 -4.31 25.85 -35.42
C ILE A 169 -3.33 26.84 -34.80
N THR A 170 -3.65 28.13 -34.83
CA THR A 170 -2.84 29.19 -34.21
C THR A 170 -3.61 29.78 -33.02
N LEU A 171 -2.96 29.72 -31.84
CA LEU A 171 -3.46 30.33 -30.62
C LEU A 171 -2.70 31.63 -30.39
N TYR A 172 -3.45 32.72 -30.13
CA TYR A 172 -2.92 33.99 -29.65
C TYR A 172 -3.08 33.98 -28.13
N ILE A 173 -1.97 33.78 -27.41
CA ILE A 173 -1.99 33.55 -25.96
C ILE A 173 -2.37 34.82 -25.23
N ALA A 174 -3.34 34.69 -24.32
CA ALA A 174 -3.86 35.78 -23.51
C ALA A 174 -2.80 36.30 -22.50
N ASP A 175 -2.90 37.56 -22.14
CA ASP A 175 -1.92 38.20 -21.26
C ASP A 175 -1.85 37.61 -19.84
N ASP A 176 -2.97 37.09 -19.34
CA ASP A 176 -3.08 36.40 -18.05
C ASP A 176 -2.53 34.97 -18.09
N GLU A 177 -2.34 34.39 -19.27
CA GLU A 177 -1.84 33.03 -19.52
C GLU A 177 -0.45 33.02 -20.18
N LYS A 178 0.33 34.08 -20.02
CA LYS A 178 1.64 34.28 -20.69
C LYS A 178 2.65 33.16 -20.47
N GLU A 179 2.52 32.33 -19.41
CA GLU A 179 3.40 31.19 -19.18
C GLU A 179 3.39 30.20 -20.36
N TYR A 180 2.26 30.10 -21.09
CA TYR A 180 2.14 29.25 -22.26
C TYR A 180 2.74 29.85 -23.55
N ALA A 181 3.28 31.07 -23.48
CA ALA A 181 4.13 31.66 -24.50
C ALA A 181 5.64 31.42 -24.24
N GLU A 182 6.01 30.65 -23.18
CA GLU A 182 7.39 30.33 -22.86
C GLU A 182 7.81 28.96 -23.40
N LYS A 183 8.95 28.89 -24.08
CA LYS A 183 9.49 27.66 -24.68
C LYS A 183 9.70 26.53 -23.66
N SER A 184 10.17 26.87 -22.47
CA SER A 184 10.40 25.92 -21.36
C SER A 184 9.08 25.26 -20.92
N ARG A 185 8.00 26.02 -20.78
CA ARG A 185 6.68 25.56 -20.37
C ARG A 185 6.08 24.63 -21.40
N ILE A 186 6.07 25.02 -22.68
CA ILE A 186 5.56 24.20 -23.78
C ILE A 186 6.36 22.91 -23.92
N SER A 187 7.70 22.98 -23.84
CA SER A 187 8.55 21.77 -23.89
C SER A 187 8.24 20.81 -22.74
N GLY A 188 8.04 21.33 -21.52
CA GLY A 188 7.65 20.52 -20.36
C GLY A 188 6.31 19.80 -20.58
N LEU A 189 5.29 20.51 -21.08
CA LEU A 189 3.98 19.94 -21.37
C LEU A 189 4.02 18.89 -22.47
N LEU A 190 4.75 19.15 -23.55
CA LEU A 190 4.89 18.18 -24.64
C LEU A 190 5.59 16.88 -24.14
N ASN A 191 6.63 17.02 -23.32
CA ASN A 191 7.29 15.86 -22.74
C ASN A 191 6.39 15.10 -21.75
N LYS A 192 5.49 15.79 -21.02
CA LYS A 192 4.52 15.18 -20.10
C LYS A 192 3.46 14.38 -20.88
N TYR A 193 2.80 15.03 -21.85
CA TYR A 193 1.60 14.49 -22.48
C TYR A 193 1.87 13.70 -23.77
N CYS A 194 2.92 14.05 -24.52
CA CYS A 194 3.11 13.58 -25.88
C CYS A 194 4.26 12.58 -26.06
N LYS A 195 5.00 12.25 -24.98
CA LYS A 195 6.23 11.45 -25.00
C LYS A 195 6.14 10.13 -25.77
N PHE A 196 4.96 9.55 -25.88
CA PHE A 196 4.74 8.24 -26.51
C PHE A 196 3.64 8.24 -27.56
N MET A 197 3.24 9.42 -28.06
CA MET A 197 2.24 9.53 -29.13
C MET A 197 2.63 8.68 -30.37
N PRO A 198 1.62 8.08 -31.08
CA PRO A 198 1.86 7.10 -32.15
C PRO A 198 2.31 7.71 -33.50
N VAL A 199 2.43 9.03 -33.57
CA VAL A 199 3.00 9.75 -34.74
C VAL A 199 4.09 10.70 -34.26
N PRO A 200 5.08 11.04 -35.11
CA PRO A 200 6.13 11.99 -34.76
C PRO A 200 5.53 13.35 -34.33
N VAL A 201 5.93 13.84 -33.17
CA VAL A 201 5.60 15.17 -32.66
C VAL A 201 6.92 15.93 -32.51
N THR A 202 7.03 17.08 -33.20
CA THR A 202 8.24 17.92 -33.16
C THR A 202 7.93 19.29 -32.55
N PHE A 203 8.88 19.84 -31.80
CA PHE A 203 8.86 21.21 -31.30
C PHE A 203 10.09 21.97 -31.80
N GLY A 204 9.89 22.84 -32.78
CA GLY A 204 10.98 23.32 -33.61
C GLY A 204 11.65 22.16 -34.30
N ASP A 205 12.98 22.05 -34.18
CA ASP A 205 13.78 20.97 -34.77
C ASP A 205 13.88 19.72 -33.89
N ASN A 206 13.27 19.70 -32.69
CA ASN A 206 13.44 18.62 -31.74
C ASN A 206 12.27 17.63 -31.82
N LEU A 207 12.57 16.34 -32.03
CA LEU A 207 11.59 15.26 -31.88
C LEU A 207 11.30 15.03 -30.39
N ILE A 208 10.02 15.08 -30.00
CA ILE A 208 9.58 14.97 -28.61
C ILE A 208 9.36 13.52 -28.20
N ASN A 209 8.82 12.70 -29.09
CA ASN A 209 8.26 11.40 -28.70
C ASN A 209 8.98 10.20 -29.32
N LYS A 210 8.67 9.03 -28.73
CA LYS A 210 8.99 7.71 -29.30
C LYS A 210 7.68 7.08 -29.72
N THR A 211 7.51 6.91 -31.04
CA THR A 211 6.26 6.42 -31.65
C THR A 211 5.94 4.97 -31.35
N GLU A 212 6.94 4.16 -30.99
CA GLU A 212 6.80 2.77 -30.58
C GLU A 212 7.30 2.59 -29.16
N PRO A 213 6.43 2.81 -28.14
CA PRO A 213 6.82 2.61 -26.75
C PRO A 213 7.06 1.12 -26.45
N LEU A 214 7.89 0.86 -25.43
CA LEU A 214 8.32 -0.51 -25.12
C LEU A 214 7.13 -1.45 -24.84
N TRP A 215 6.07 -0.97 -24.19
CA TRP A 215 4.90 -1.78 -23.87
C TRP A 215 4.01 -2.15 -25.07
N ALA A 216 4.16 -1.49 -26.21
CA ALA A 216 3.46 -1.84 -27.44
C ALA A 216 4.18 -2.94 -28.24
N ARG A 217 5.45 -3.26 -27.91
CA ARG A 217 6.23 -4.31 -28.54
C ARG A 217 5.88 -5.68 -27.96
N LYS A 218 6.11 -6.74 -28.73
CA LYS A 218 5.87 -8.11 -28.24
C LYS A 218 6.89 -8.48 -27.15
N PRO A 219 6.47 -9.07 -26.02
CA PRO A 219 7.39 -9.49 -24.96
C PRO A 219 8.53 -10.41 -25.44
N ALA A 220 8.25 -11.28 -26.44
CA ALA A 220 9.23 -12.21 -26.99
C ALA A 220 10.41 -11.53 -27.70
N ASP A 221 10.24 -10.27 -28.12
CA ASP A 221 11.25 -9.49 -28.83
C ASP A 221 12.13 -8.64 -27.88
N LEU A 222 11.85 -8.72 -26.55
CA LEU A 222 12.45 -7.88 -25.52
C LEU A 222 13.31 -8.70 -24.56
N LYS A 223 14.37 -8.05 -24.05
CA LYS A 223 15.26 -8.60 -23.01
C LYS A 223 15.13 -7.81 -21.72
N ASP A 224 15.54 -8.38 -20.61
CA ASP A 224 15.53 -7.72 -19.30
C ASP A 224 16.24 -6.36 -19.30
N GLU A 225 17.31 -6.24 -20.09
CA GLU A 225 18.03 -4.98 -20.27
C GLU A 225 17.16 -3.87 -20.86
N ASP A 226 16.23 -4.20 -21.78
CA ASP A 226 15.32 -3.25 -22.40
C ASP A 226 14.31 -2.74 -21.36
N TYR A 227 13.78 -3.64 -20.53
CA TYR A 227 12.87 -3.30 -19.42
C TYR A 227 13.58 -2.41 -18.38
N ASN A 228 14.80 -2.73 -18.00
CA ASN A 228 15.56 -1.94 -17.04
C ASN A 228 15.91 -0.55 -17.57
N LYS A 229 16.32 -0.43 -18.85
CA LYS A 229 16.55 0.86 -19.50
C LYS A 229 15.28 1.71 -19.55
N PHE A 230 14.15 1.07 -19.84
CA PHE A 230 12.86 1.75 -19.88
C PHE A 230 12.43 2.24 -18.48
N TYR A 231 12.61 1.40 -17.44
CA TYR A 231 12.36 1.78 -16.06
C TYR A 231 13.18 3.01 -15.63
N LYS A 232 14.49 3.03 -15.94
CA LYS A 232 15.35 4.19 -15.65
C LYS A 232 14.97 5.44 -16.44
N ALA A 233 14.42 5.29 -17.63
CA ALA A 233 13.92 6.43 -18.42
C ALA A 233 12.62 7.01 -17.84
N LEU A 234 11.80 6.21 -17.14
CA LEU A 234 10.62 6.67 -16.42
C LEU A 234 10.96 7.22 -15.04
N TYR A 235 11.87 6.57 -14.32
CA TYR A 235 12.23 6.84 -12.92
C TYR A 235 13.75 6.96 -12.75
N PRO A 236 14.38 8.06 -13.18
CA PRO A 236 15.85 8.19 -13.23
C PRO A 236 16.52 8.07 -11.86
N MET A 237 15.81 8.44 -10.78
CA MET A 237 16.35 8.45 -9.42
C MET A 237 16.00 7.18 -8.63
N ALA A 238 15.23 6.25 -9.20
CA ALA A 238 14.88 5.00 -8.53
C ALA A 238 16.01 3.97 -8.62
N ASP A 239 16.11 3.07 -7.64
CA ASP A 239 16.95 1.87 -7.74
C ASP A 239 16.45 0.95 -8.87
N ASP A 240 17.22 -0.07 -9.28
CA ASP A 240 16.76 -1.04 -10.26
C ASP A 240 15.56 -1.82 -9.73
N PRO A 241 14.56 -2.14 -10.58
CA PRO A 241 13.38 -2.88 -10.16
C PRO A 241 13.74 -4.33 -9.81
N LEU A 242 12.94 -4.95 -8.95
CA LEU A 242 13.11 -6.35 -8.57
C LEU A 242 12.68 -7.28 -9.70
N PHE A 243 11.51 -7.01 -10.27
CA PHE A 243 10.87 -7.76 -11.34
C PHE A 243 10.02 -6.84 -12.21
N HIS A 244 9.65 -7.33 -13.38
CA HIS A 244 8.69 -6.66 -14.25
C HIS A 244 7.59 -7.63 -14.71
N ILE A 245 6.46 -7.06 -15.10
CA ILE A 245 5.34 -7.77 -15.72
C ILE A 245 4.97 -7.01 -16.99
N HIS A 246 5.02 -7.68 -18.14
CA HIS A 246 4.53 -7.12 -19.38
C HIS A 246 3.08 -7.55 -19.59
N LEU A 247 2.17 -6.59 -19.62
CA LEU A 247 0.75 -6.78 -19.89
C LEU A 247 0.52 -6.66 -21.40
N ASN A 248 -0.16 -7.66 -21.98
CA ASN A 248 -0.58 -7.62 -23.37
C ASN A 248 -1.86 -8.46 -23.52
N VAL A 249 -3.00 -7.80 -23.71
CA VAL A 249 -4.33 -8.39 -23.73
C VAL A 249 -5.16 -7.71 -24.82
N ASP A 250 -5.79 -8.52 -25.68
CA ASP A 250 -6.64 -8.06 -26.78
C ASP A 250 -8.12 -8.35 -26.53
N TYR A 251 -8.43 -9.29 -25.63
CA TYR A 251 -9.79 -9.73 -25.34
C TYR A 251 -9.93 -10.16 -23.88
N PRO A 252 -10.99 -9.81 -23.16
CA PRO A 252 -12.22 -9.10 -23.56
C PRO A 252 -12.10 -7.55 -23.55
N PHE A 253 -10.93 -7.02 -23.35
CA PHE A 253 -10.58 -5.59 -23.38
C PHE A 253 -9.14 -5.46 -23.89
N ASN A 254 -8.81 -4.30 -24.41
CA ASN A 254 -7.46 -3.98 -24.82
C ASN A 254 -6.68 -3.40 -23.64
N LEU A 255 -5.61 -4.06 -23.26
CA LEU A 255 -4.73 -3.62 -22.17
C LEU A 255 -3.29 -3.98 -22.51
N THR A 256 -2.46 -2.97 -22.59
CA THR A 256 -1.01 -3.12 -22.68
C THR A 256 -0.33 -2.37 -21.55
N GLY A 257 0.91 -2.71 -21.24
CA GLY A 257 1.63 -2.01 -20.18
C GLY A 257 2.81 -2.80 -19.65
N ILE A 258 3.59 -2.14 -18.81
CA ILE A 258 4.68 -2.77 -18.06
C ILE A 258 4.61 -2.29 -16.63
N LEU A 259 4.43 -3.24 -15.71
CA LEU A 259 4.47 -2.99 -14.28
C LEU A 259 5.79 -3.47 -13.71
N TYR A 260 6.33 -2.74 -12.74
CA TYR A 260 7.59 -3.03 -12.09
C TYR A 260 7.40 -3.13 -10.58
N PHE A 261 8.06 -4.09 -9.96
CA PHE A 261 8.21 -4.16 -8.50
C PHE A 261 9.41 -3.30 -8.09
N PRO A 262 9.19 -2.14 -7.46
CA PRO A 262 10.29 -1.32 -6.96
C PRO A 262 10.90 -1.95 -5.69
N LYS A 263 12.13 -1.56 -5.35
CA LYS A 263 12.69 -1.85 -4.02
C LYS A 263 12.03 -0.94 -2.99
N ILE A 264 11.29 -1.53 -2.05
CA ILE A 264 10.65 -0.80 -0.95
C ILE A 264 11.60 -0.84 0.25
N LYS A 265 12.09 0.34 0.69
CA LYS A 265 12.92 0.47 1.89
C LYS A 265 12.01 0.66 3.11
N ASN A 266 12.26 -0.06 4.18
CA ASN A 266 11.41 -0.16 5.38
C ASN A 266 11.06 1.16 6.11
N ASN A 267 11.66 2.30 5.78
CA ASN A 267 11.50 3.58 6.48
C ASN A 267 11.22 4.78 5.57
N VAL A 268 10.83 4.59 4.32
CA VAL A 268 10.52 5.69 3.42
C VAL A 268 9.02 5.80 3.27
N GLU A 269 8.47 7.01 3.31
CA GLU A 269 7.11 7.31 2.87
C GLU A 269 6.79 6.48 1.63
N ILE A 270 5.83 5.59 1.75
CA ILE A 270 5.37 4.75 0.64
C ILE A 270 4.80 5.70 -0.39
N SER A 271 5.62 6.06 -1.37
CA SER A 271 5.22 6.94 -2.47
C SER A 271 4.27 6.15 -3.36
N ARG A 272 2.98 6.32 -3.11
CA ARG A 272 1.89 5.79 -3.93
C ARG A 272 1.83 6.52 -5.27
N ASN A 273 1.10 5.94 -6.23
CA ASN A 273 0.76 6.58 -7.50
C ASN A 273 1.96 6.88 -8.42
N LYS A 274 2.74 5.84 -8.72
CA LYS A 274 3.78 5.92 -9.76
C LYS A 274 3.49 5.09 -11.01
N ILE A 275 2.26 4.57 -11.13
CA ILE A 275 1.78 3.97 -12.36
C ILE A 275 1.21 5.08 -13.23
N GLN A 276 1.75 5.23 -14.44
CA GLN A 276 1.29 6.21 -15.42
C GLN A 276 0.21 5.56 -16.31
N LEU A 277 -0.95 6.19 -16.37
CA LEU A 277 -2.04 5.74 -17.23
C LEU A 277 -1.98 6.44 -18.60
N TYR A 278 -2.05 5.63 -19.63
CA TYR A 278 -2.16 6.06 -21.02
C TYR A 278 -3.48 5.57 -21.63
N CYS A 279 -3.95 6.28 -22.63
CA CYS A 279 -5.04 5.87 -23.51
C CYS A 279 -4.57 6.07 -24.94
N ASN A 280 -4.38 4.99 -25.70
CA ASN A 280 -3.82 5.03 -27.05
C ASN A 280 -2.48 5.81 -27.09
N GLN A 281 -1.57 5.50 -26.17
CA GLN A 281 -0.24 6.09 -26.03
C GLN A 281 -0.25 7.59 -25.62
N MET A 282 -1.40 8.17 -25.34
CA MET A 282 -1.51 9.51 -24.79
C MET A 282 -1.58 9.45 -23.27
N PHE A 283 -0.75 10.24 -22.59
CA PHE A 283 -0.78 10.34 -21.12
C PHE A 283 -2.10 10.92 -20.62
N VAL A 284 -2.68 10.22 -19.64
CA VAL A 284 -3.95 10.61 -19.01
C VAL A 284 -3.70 11.14 -17.59
N THR A 285 -3.12 10.31 -16.72
CA THR A 285 -2.89 10.62 -15.31
C THR A 285 -1.84 9.70 -14.73
N ASP A 286 -1.24 10.10 -13.62
CA ASP A 286 -0.40 9.27 -12.76
C ASP A 286 -1.13 8.75 -11.51
N SER A 287 -2.40 9.10 -11.33
CA SER A 287 -3.28 8.54 -10.30
C SER A 287 -4.15 7.45 -10.90
N VAL A 288 -3.88 6.21 -10.48
CA VAL A 288 -4.61 5.01 -10.92
C VAL A 288 -5.59 4.50 -9.87
N ASP A 289 -6.02 5.39 -8.98
CA ASP A 289 -7.01 5.09 -7.95
C ASP A 289 -8.28 4.51 -8.59
N ASN A 290 -8.77 3.42 -8.03
CA ASN A 290 -9.90 2.63 -8.52
C ASN A 290 -9.68 1.83 -9.82
N ILE A 291 -8.52 1.96 -10.52
CA ILE A 291 -8.17 1.07 -11.65
C ILE A 291 -7.49 -0.18 -11.15
N VAL A 292 -6.60 -0.04 -10.18
CA VAL A 292 -5.91 -1.15 -9.52
C VAL A 292 -6.27 -1.15 -8.03
N PRO A 293 -6.27 -2.32 -7.36
CA PRO A 293 -6.37 -2.38 -5.91
C PRO A 293 -5.26 -1.59 -5.23
N ASP A 294 -5.52 -1.11 -4.01
CA ASP A 294 -4.61 -0.23 -3.27
C ASP A 294 -3.19 -0.78 -3.14
N PHE A 295 -3.02 -2.09 -2.90
CA PHE A 295 -1.70 -2.69 -2.78
C PHE A 295 -0.91 -2.66 -4.10
N LEU A 296 -1.58 -2.67 -5.26
CA LEU A 296 -0.94 -2.53 -6.56
C LEU A 296 -0.49 -1.10 -6.87
N THR A 297 -1.00 -0.10 -6.14
CA THR A 297 -0.51 1.29 -6.27
C THR A 297 0.94 1.47 -5.80
N LEU A 298 1.49 0.46 -5.12
CA LEU A 298 2.91 0.40 -4.74
C LEU A 298 3.82 0.04 -5.94
N LEU A 299 3.26 -0.50 -7.02
CA LEU A 299 4.02 -0.78 -8.24
C LEU A 299 4.32 0.51 -9.00
N HIS A 300 5.37 0.45 -9.80
CA HIS A 300 5.72 1.47 -10.78
C HIS A 300 5.37 0.99 -12.19
N GLY A 301 5.29 1.89 -13.16
CA GLY A 301 5.20 1.50 -14.55
C GLY A 301 4.18 2.26 -15.36
N VAL A 302 3.67 1.60 -16.39
CA VAL A 302 2.71 2.16 -17.34
C VAL A 302 1.58 1.18 -17.60
N ILE A 303 0.38 1.71 -17.73
CA ILE A 303 -0.82 1.00 -18.20
C ILE A 303 -1.39 1.80 -19.36
N ASP A 304 -1.69 1.16 -20.48
CA ASP A 304 -2.30 1.77 -21.65
C ASP A 304 -3.54 0.96 -22.06
N SER A 305 -4.70 1.59 -22.02
CA SER A 305 -5.96 0.94 -22.39
C SER A 305 -6.98 1.96 -22.93
N PRO A 306 -7.53 1.72 -24.13
CA PRO A 306 -8.63 2.52 -24.66
C PRO A 306 -9.98 2.22 -23.98
N ASP A 307 -10.09 1.09 -23.28
CA ASP A 307 -11.34 0.61 -22.69
C ASP A 307 -11.57 1.13 -21.27
N ILE A 308 -10.65 1.92 -20.73
CA ILE A 308 -10.83 2.62 -19.46
C ILE A 308 -11.67 3.86 -19.71
N PRO A 309 -12.88 3.95 -19.10
CA PRO A 309 -13.76 5.08 -19.32
C PRO A 309 -13.20 6.34 -18.65
N LEU A 310 -12.88 7.31 -19.48
CA LEU A 310 -12.41 8.63 -19.05
C LEU A 310 -13.59 9.62 -19.03
N ASN A 311 -13.56 10.57 -18.09
CA ASN A 311 -14.47 11.72 -18.16
C ASN A 311 -14.07 12.64 -19.34
N VAL A 312 -14.87 13.67 -19.59
CA VAL A 312 -14.64 14.62 -20.70
C VAL A 312 -13.26 15.28 -20.60
N SER A 313 -12.82 15.64 -19.40
CA SER A 313 -11.50 16.23 -19.15
C SER A 313 -10.37 15.20 -19.08
N ARG A 314 -10.69 13.91 -19.17
CA ARG A 314 -9.74 12.80 -18.98
C ARG A 314 -8.90 12.87 -17.70
N SER A 315 -9.32 13.71 -16.75
CA SER A 315 -8.62 13.91 -15.48
C SER A 315 -9.10 12.97 -14.38
N TYR A 316 -10.29 12.41 -14.55
CA TYR A 316 -10.91 11.51 -13.58
C TYR A 316 -11.45 10.26 -14.25
N LEU A 317 -11.36 9.15 -13.53
CA LEU A 317 -11.84 7.85 -13.96
C LEU A 317 -13.29 7.67 -13.52
N GLN A 318 -14.11 7.13 -14.40
CA GLN A 318 -15.47 6.74 -14.02
C GLN A 318 -15.44 5.30 -13.51
N SER A 319 -16.04 5.06 -12.34
CA SER A 319 -16.22 3.70 -11.81
C SER A 319 -17.18 2.93 -12.74
N ASP A 320 -16.64 1.97 -13.50
CA ASP A 320 -17.37 1.15 -14.46
C ASP A 320 -17.07 -0.34 -14.24
N ALA A 321 -17.96 -1.18 -14.77
CA ALA A 321 -17.80 -2.63 -14.80
C ALA A 321 -16.52 -3.07 -15.53
N ASN A 322 -16.07 -2.34 -16.54
CA ASN A 322 -14.82 -2.64 -17.25
C ASN A 322 -13.58 -2.37 -16.41
N VAL A 323 -13.56 -1.28 -15.64
CA VAL A 323 -12.46 -0.99 -14.70
C VAL A 323 -12.28 -2.14 -13.70
N LYS A 324 -13.39 -2.68 -13.14
CA LYS A 324 -13.33 -3.84 -12.23
C LYS A 324 -12.77 -5.10 -12.90
N LYS A 325 -13.09 -5.32 -14.18
CA LYS A 325 -12.54 -6.47 -14.94
C LYS A 325 -11.03 -6.29 -15.17
N ILE A 326 -10.61 -5.09 -15.56
CA ILE A 326 -9.20 -4.74 -15.76
C ILE A 326 -8.43 -4.90 -14.45
N SER A 327 -8.94 -4.34 -13.35
CA SER A 327 -8.38 -4.47 -12.00
C SER A 327 -8.19 -5.94 -11.60
N THR A 328 -9.25 -6.74 -11.74
CA THR A 328 -9.19 -8.19 -11.43
C THR A 328 -8.17 -8.92 -12.31
N TYR A 329 -8.07 -8.56 -13.57
CA TYR A 329 -7.10 -9.14 -14.50
C TYR A 329 -5.66 -8.80 -14.12
N ILE A 330 -5.38 -7.53 -13.82
CA ILE A 330 -4.05 -7.09 -13.38
C ILE A 330 -3.64 -7.82 -12.10
N THR A 331 -4.54 -7.87 -11.10
CA THR A 331 -4.32 -8.63 -9.85
C THR A 331 -3.95 -10.08 -10.12
N LYS A 332 -4.71 -10.73 -11.02
CA LYS A 332 -4.44 -12.10 -11.43
C LYS A 332 -3.06 -12.25 -12.07
N LYS A 333 -2.69 -11.35 -13.00
CA LYS A 333 -1.40 -11.40 -13.69
C LYS A 333 -0.22 -11.17 -12.75
N VAL A 334 -0.39 -10.27 -11.77
CA VAL A 334 0.60 -10.06 -10.71
C VAL A 334 0.80 -11.34 -9.90
N ALA A 335 -0.29 -11.98 -9.45
CA ALA A 335 -0.22 -13.23 -8.71
C ALA A 335 0.37 -14.38 -9.55
N ASP A 336 -0.03 -14.50 -10.83
CA ASP A 336 0.48 -15.52 -11.75
C ASP A 336 2.01 -15.35 -11.96
N ARG A 337 2.52 -14.12 -12.09
CA ARG A 337 3.97 -13.86 -12.23
C ARG A 337 4.73 -14.20 -10.96
N LEU A 338 4.22 -13.86 -9.79
CA LEU A 338 4.85 -14.21 -8.52
C LEU A 338 4.88 -15.73 -8.31
N ASP A 339 3.82 -16.44 -8.66
CA ASP A 339 3.77 -17.91 -8.63
C ASP A 339 4.75 -18.55 -9.64
N GLU A 340 4.91 -17.96 -10.83
CA GLU A 340 5.90 -18.40 -11.82
C GLU A 340 7.33 -18.24 -11.28
N ILE A 341 7.67 -17.08 -10.69
CA ILE A 341 8.97 -16.84 -10.07
C ILE A 341 9.21 -17.82 -8.92
N PHE A 342 8.19 -18.06 -8.08
CA PHE A 342 8.25 -19.03 -6.99
C PHE A 342 8.60 -20.44 -7.47
N ARG A 343 8.04 -20.88 -8.62
CA ARG A 343 8.28 -22.22 -9.14
C ARG A 343 9.58 -22.36 -9.91
N ASN A 344 9.95 -21.35 -10.69
CA ASN A 344 11.03 -21.46 -11.66
C ASN A 344 12.33 -20.74 -11.21
N GLU A 345 12.23 -19.77 -10.32
CA GLU A 345 13.31 -18.86 -9.93
C GLU A 345 13.33 -18.67 -8.41
N ARG A 346 13.13 -19.78 -7.65
CA ARG A 346 12.97 -19.78 -6.18
C ARG A 346 14.06 -19.01 -5.45
N GLU A 347 15.32 -19.23 -5.79
CA GLU A 347 16.46 -18.56 -5.17
C GLU A 347 16.40 -17.04 -5.35
N GLN A 348 16.02 -16.54 -6.52
CA GLN A 348 15.84 -15.12 -6.75
C GLN A 348 14.68 -14.53 -5.92
N LEU A 349 13.60 -15.29 -5.73
CA LEU A 349 12.49 -14.86 -4.88
C LEU A 349 12.95 -14.71 -3.44
N GLU A 350 13.72 -15.66 -2.91
CA GLU A 350 14.26 -15.65 -1.55
C GLU A 350 15.21 -14.46 -1.35
N GLU A 351 16.14 -14.23 -2.27
CA GLU A 351 17.06 -13.07 -2.22
C GLU A 351 16.34 -11.72 -2.19
N LYS A 352 15.18 -11.62 -2.86
CA LYS A 352 14.40 -10.39 -3.00
C LYS A 352 13.25 -10.31 -1.99
N TRP A 353 13.05 -11.34 -1.17
CA TRP A 353 11.88 -11.48 -0.30
C TRP A 353 11.70 -10.31 0.66
N ASP A 354 12.75 -9.85 1.31
CA ASP A 354 12.68 -8.76 2.29
C ASP A 354 12.19 -7.44 1.66
N ASN A 355 12.32 -7.28 0.32
CA ASN A 355 11.77 -6.14 -0.42
C ASN A 355 10.35 -6.40 -0.98
N LEU A 356 9.89 -7.65 -1.01
CA LEU A 356 8.57 -8.05 -1.54
C LEU A 356 7.57 -8.34 -0.43
N LYS A 357 8.05 -8.72 0.76
CA LYS A 357 7.24 -9.17 1.89
C LYS A 357 6.08 -8.21 2.17
N LEU A 358 6.38 -6.93 2.37
CA LEU A 358 5.37 -5.89 2.64
C LEU A 358 4.29 -5.81 1.56
N PHE A 359 4.69 -5.87 0.28
CA PHE A 359 3.77 -5.84 -0.85
C PHE A 359 2.83 -7.04 -0.86
N ILE A 360 3.38 -8.25 -0.65
CA ILE A 360 2.62 -9.49 -0.66
C ILE A 360 1.66 -9.55 0.53
N GLU A 361 2.12 -9.23 1.74
CA GLU A 361 1.28 -9.20 2.94
C GLU A 361 0.15 -8.17 2.82
N TYR A 362 0.46 -6.95 2.33
CA TYR A 362 -0.58 -5.95 2.10
C TYR A 362 -1.62 -6.43 1.08
N GLY A 363 -1.18 -7.07 0.00
CA GLY A 363 -2.07 -7.67 -0.99
C GLY A 363 -2.95 -8.77 -0.38
N MET A 364 -2.38 -9.66 0.43
CA MET A 364 -3.12 -10.73 1.11
C MET A 364 -4.15 -10.20 2.10
N LEU A 365 -3.85 -9.10 2.79
CA LEU A 365 -4.75 -8.46 3.74
C LEU A 365 -5.88 -7.66 3.08
N SER A 366 -5.66 -7.12 1.88
CA SER A 366 -6.59 -6.21 1.21
C SER A 366 -7.43 -6.85 0.10
N ASP A 367 -6.99 -7.97 -0.50
CA ASP A 367 -7.69 -8.64 -1.60
C ASP A 367 -7.76 -10.16 -1.36
N GLU A 368 -8.97 -10.67 -1.14
CA GLU A 368 -9.19 -12.09 -0.83
C GLU A 368 -8.76 -13.02 -1.99
N LYS A 369 -8.99 -12.62 -3.25
CA LYS A 369 -8.61 -13.43 -4.41
C LYS A 369 -7.10 -13.46 -4.60
N PHE A 370 -6.43 -12.38 -4.29
CA PHE A 370 -4.97 -12.35 -4.25
C PHE A 370 -4.46 -13.23 -3.10
N CYS A 371 -5.06 -13.13 -1.91
CA CYS A 371 -4.72 -13.96 -0.75
C CYS A 371 -4.77 -15.47 -1.08
N ASP A 372 -5.88 -15.96 -1.63
CA ASP A 372 -6.06 -17.38 -1.97
C ASP A 372 -5.00 -17.90 -2.97
N ARG A 373 -4.46 -17.01 -3.81
CA ARG A 373 -3.35 -17.35 -4.71
C ARG A 373 -1.99 -17.25 -4.02
N ALA A 374 -1.81 -16.20 -3.23
CA ALA A 374 -0.54 -15.90 -2.57
C ALA A 374 -0.17 -16.91 -1.48
N LEU A 375 -1.13 -17.58 -0.87
CA LEU A 375 -0.88 -18.70 0.05
C LEU A 375 0.04 -19.78 -0.54
N LYS A 376 0.13 -19.91 -1.87
CA LYS A 376 0.97 -20.89 -2.57
C LYS A 376 2.44 -20.47 -2.70
N PHE A 377 2.70 -19.17 -2.79
CA PHE A 377 4.03 -18.61 -3.05
C PHE A 377 4.52 -17.65 -1.96
N CYS A 378 3.69 -17.34 -0.97
CA CYS A 378 4.11 -16.56 0.19
C CYS A 378 5.17 -17.33 0.97
N LEU A 379 6.25 -16.63 1.34
CA LEU A 379 7.35 -17.21 2.08
C LEU A 379 7.29 -16.80 3.56
N LEU A 380 7.67 -17.74 4.40
CA LEU A 380 7.99 -17.53 5.81
C LEU A 380 9.49 -17.67 5.99
N LYS A 381 10.10 -16.72 6.71
CA LYS A 381 11.52 -16.72 7.03
C LYS A 381 11.70 -17.09 8.50
N ASN A 382 12.56 -18.03 8.81
CA ASN A 382 12.86 -18.36 10.20
C ASN A 382 14.05 -17.56 10.76
N THR A 383 14.30 -17.67 12.06
CA THR A 383 15.40 -16.98 12.74
C THR A 383 16.80 -17.47 12.35
N GLU A 384 16.90 -18.50 11.51
CA GLU A 384 18.15 -18.97 10.89
C GLU A 384 18.34 -18.42 9.47
N GLY A 385 17.40 -17.61 8.98
CA GLY A 385 17.45 -17.04 7.64
C GLY A 385 17.01 -17.99 6.53
N LYS A 386 16.39 -19.12 6.86
CA LYS A 386 15.84 -20.06 5.87
C LYS A 386 14.43 -19.65 5.48
N TYR A 387 14.08 -19.86 4.21
CA TYR A 387 12.77 -19.54 3.65
C TYR A 387 11.97 -20.81 3.35
N PHE A 388 10.69 -20.76 3.67
CA PHE A 388 9.74 -21.86 3.48
C PHE A 388 8.47 -21.34 2.83
N SER A 389 7.78 -22.17 2.05
CA SER A 389 6.36 -21.96 1.83
C SER A 389 5.58 -22.24 3.13
N ILE A 390 4.37 -21.73 3.26
CA ILE A 390 3.54 -21.95 4.45
C ILE A 390 3.32 -23.45 4.69
N GLU A 391 3.09 -24.21 3.60
CA GLU A 391 2.85 -25.65 3.66
C GLU A 391 4.12 -26.42 4.07
N ASP A 392 5.28 -26.06 3.50
CA ASP A 392 6.54 -26.72 3.82
C ASP A 392 6.97 -26.42 5.26
N TYR A 393 6.77 -25.18 5.73
CA TYR A 393 7.04 -24.83 7.11
C TYR A 393 6.18 -25.64 8.08
N LYS A 394 4.87 -25.70 7.82
CA LYS A 394 3.96 -26.50 8.63
C LYS A 394 4.42 -27.96 8.73
N LYS A 395 4.75 -28.59 7.61
CA LYS A 395 5.24 -29.98 7.57
C LYS A 395 6.55 -30.16 8.33
N SER A 396 7.46 -29.18 8.27
CA SER A 396 8.78 -29.27 8.91
C SER A 396 8.71 -29.26 10.44
N ILE A 397 7.69 -28.61 11.01
CA ILE A 397 7.54 -28.44 12.46
C ILE A 397 6.45 -29.32 13.08
N GLU A 398 5.59 -29.94 12.27
CA GLU A 398 4.39 -30.67 12.72
C GLU A 398 4.69 -31.72 13.78
N GLU A 399 5.81 -32.46 13.64
CA GLU A 399 6.20 -33.52 14.57
C GLU A 399 6.53 -32.97 15.97
N ASN A 400 7.21 -31.82 16.04
CA ASN A 400 7.73 -31.27 17.29
C ASN A 400 6.88 -30.13 17.89
N GLN A 401 6.05 -29.47 17.08
CA GLN A 401 5.31 -28.27 17.47
C GLN A 401 3.79 -28.44 17.36
N THR A 402 3.28 -29.66 17.52
CA THR A 402 1.84 -29.91 17.62
C THR A 402 1.44 -29.98 19.10
N ASP A 403 0.46 -29.15 19.50
CA ASP A 403 -0.05 -29.10 20.85
C ASP A 403 -1.05 -30.25 21.15
N LYS A 404 -1.47 -30.38 22.42
CA LYS A 404 -2.45 -31.38 22.88
C LYS A 404 -3.78 -31.32 22.13
N ASP A 405 -4.14 -30.15 21.59
CA ASP A 405 -5.37 -29.91 20.82
C ASP A 405 -5.20 -30.19 19.31
N LYS A 406 -4.06 -30.78 18.94
CA LYS A 406 -3.67 -31.14 17.57
C LYS A 406 -3.53 -29.92 16.63
N LYS A 407 -3.17 -28.76 17.19
CA LYS A 407 -2.82 -27.58 16.41
C LYS A 407 -1.30 -27.49 16.28
N VAL A 408 -0.84 -27.23 15.05
CA VAL A 408 0.58 -26.94 14.80
C VAL A 408 0.84 -25.50 15.21
N VAL A 409 1.76 -25.30 16.16
CA VAL A 409 2.09 -23.99 16.73
C VAL A 409 3.25 -23.38 15.98
N PHE A 410 2.99 -22.31 15.25
CA PHE A 410 4.00 -21.50 14.59
C PHE A 410 4.54 -20.49 15.61
N LEU A 411 5.71 -20.79 16.19
CA LEU A 411 6.40 -19.86 17.04
C LEU A 411 7.02 -18.76 16.21
N TYR A 412 6.96 -17.51 16.69
CA TYR A 412 7.57 -16.38 16.00
C TYR A 412 8.20 -15.37 16.95
N ALA A 413 9.20 -14.66 16.42
CA ALA A 413 9.83 -13.51 17.03
C ALA A 413 9.67 -12.30 16.11
N THR A 414 9.57 -11.10 16.70
CA THR A 414 9.50 -9.83 15.97
C THR A 414 10.82 -9.08 15.99
N ASP A 415 11.68 -9.41 16.95
CA ASP A 415 13.01 -8.83 17.10
C ASP A 415 13.99 -9.87 17.64
N MET A 416 15.05 -10.14 16.90
CA MET A 416 16.00 -11.19 17.25
C MET A 416 16.90 -10.84 18.44
N GLU A 417 17.13 -9.57 18.69
CA GLU A 417 18.03 -9.13 19.78
C GLU A 417 17.30 -9.13 21.11
N SER A 418 16.17 -8.42 21.18
CA SER A 418 15.38 -8.31 22.42
C SER A 418 14.75 -9.64 22.85
N GLN A 419 14.42 -10.53 21.91
CA GLN A 419 13.81 -11.84 22.16
C GLN A 419 14.81 -13.02 22.13
N TYR A 420 16.12 -12.73 22.12
CA TYR A 420 17.15 -13.73 21.97
C TYR A 420 17.05 -14.90 22.97
N ALA A 421 16.82 -14.60 24.24
CA ALA A 421 16.73 -15.64 25.29
C ALA A 421 15.55 -16.60 25.05
N PHE A 422 14.41 -16.07 24.63
CA PHE A 422 13.20 -16.86 24.31
C PHE A 422 13.40 -17.71 23.05
N ILE A 423 14.06 -17.15 22.02
CA ILE A 423 14.42 -17.89 20.81
C ILE A 423 15.35 -19.06 21.15
N GLN A 424 16.37 -18.84 22.01
CA GLN A 424 17.28 -19.90 22.42
C GLN A 424 16.56 -20.97 23.26
N ALA A 425 15.63 -20.58 24.13
CA ALA A 425 14.84 -21.54 24.90
C ALA A 425 13.98 -22.41 23.96
N ALA A 426 13.36 -21.84 22.93
CA ALA A 426 12.63 -22.60 21.92
C ALA A 426 13.54 -23.57 21.16
N LYS A 427 14.69 -23.09 20.68
CA LYS A 427 15.67 -23.91 19.95
C LYS A 427 16.24 -25.06 20.79
N SER A 428 16.45 -24.87 22.09
CA SER A 428 16.93 -25.92 22.99
C SER A 428 15.94 -27.09 23.12
N LYS A 429 14.64 -26.83 22.89
CA LYS A 429 13.59 -27.85 22.82
C LYS A 429 13.41 -28.47 21.41
N GLY A 430 14.22 -28.03 20.43
CA GLY A 430 14.11 -28.48 19.04
C GLY A 430 12.99 -27.79 18.26
N TYR A 431 12.50 -26.64 18.74
CA TYR A 431 11.48 -25.87 18.06
C TYR A 431 12.09 -24.88 17.08
N ASP A 432 11.43 -24.66 15.95
CA ASP A 432 11.78 -23.63 14.99
C ASP A 432 10.96 -22.35 15.27
N VAL A 433 11.56 -21.20 14.97
CA VAL A 433 10.97 -19.89 15.24
C VAL A 433 11.03 -19.03 13.99
N LEU A 434 9.87 -18.51 13.55
CA LEU A 434 9.76 -17.56 12.45
C LEU A 434 10.24 -16.17 12.86
N LEU A 435 10.71 -15.40 11.89
CA LEU A 435 11.00 -13.98 12.04
C LEU A 435 9.87 -13.16 11.36
N MET A 436 9.09 -12.49 12.19
CA MET A 436 7.95 -11.65 11.78
C MET A 436 8.27 -10.20 12.16
N ASP A 437 9.07 -9.53 11.30
CA ASP A 437 9.64 -8.19 11.53
C ASP A 437 9.03 -7.09 10.64
N CYS A 438 7.92 -7.40 9.95
CA CYS A 438 7.17 -6.46 9.15
C CYS A 438 6.10 -5.74 9.98
N GLN A 439 5.79 -4.50 9.64
CA GLN A 439 4.74 -3.70 10.30
C GLN A 439 3.35 -4.33 10.19
N LEU A 440 3.10 -5.14 9.17
CA LEU A 440 1.80 -5.78 8.93
C LEU A 440 1.67 -7.14 9.63
N ASP A 441 2.75 -7.66 10.23
CA ASP A 441 2.78 -9.03 10.75
C ASP A 441 1.70 -9.34 11.78
N SER A 442 1.31 -8.40 12.64
CA SER A 442 0.22 -8.63 13.61
C SER A 442 -1.12 -8.94 12.93
N HIS A 443 -1.42 -8.24 11.81
CA HIS A 443 -2.61 -8.52 11.01
C HIS A 443 -2.45 -9.78 10.16
N PHE A 444 -1.25 -9.96 9.61
CA PHE A 444 -0.91 -11.09 8.76
C PHE A 444 -0.97 -12.42 9.51
N VAL A 445 -0.47 -12.48 10.73
CA VAL A 445 -0.59 -13.65 11.62
C VAL A 445 -2.06 -14.02 11.84
N ASN A 446 -2.94 -13.06 12.12
CA ASN A 446 -4.37 -13.32 12.27
C ASN A 446 -5.01 -13.87 10.99
N LEU A 447 -4.60 -13.34 9.83
CA LEU A 447 -5.03 -13.85 8.52
C LEU A 447 -4.60 -15.31 8.31
N LEU A 448 -3.34 -15.63 8.60
CA LEU A 448 -2.81 -16.99 8.45
C LEU A 448 -3.50 -17.98 9.40
N GLU A 449 -3.75 -17.61 10.66
CA GLU A 449 -4.52 -18.44 11.59
C GLU A 449 -5.93 -18.75 11.08
N ALA A 450 -6.56 -17.80 10.37
CA ALA A 450 -7.89 -18.00 9.80
C ALA A 450 -7.88 -18.84 8.49
N LYS A 451 -6.80 -18.74 7.70
CA LYS A 451 -6.73 -19.38 6.38
C LYS A 451 -6.00 -20.74 6.38
N VAL A 452 -5.11 -21.00 7.33
CA VAL A 452 -4.34 -22.23 7.43
C VAL A 452 -4.95 -23.13 8.52
N GLU A 453 -5.56 -24.21 8.09
CA GLU A 453 -6.27 -25.12 9.00
C GLU A 453 -5.34 -25.74 10.06
N ASN A 454 -5.87 -25.94 11.26
CA ASN A 454 -5.18 -26.58 12.39
C ASN A 454 -3.84 -25.94 12.74
N THR A 455 -3.75 -24.60 12.66
CA THR A 455 -2.56 -23.84 13.07
C THR A 455 -2.91 -22.80 14.13
N ARG A 456 -1.87 -22.44 14.88
CA ARG A 456 -1.89 -21.35 15.85
C ARG A 456 -0.55 -20.65 15.82
N PHE A 457 -0.54 -19.34 15.93
CA PHE A 457 0.68 -18.56 16.06
C PHE A 457 0.89 -18.13 17.51
N ALA A 458 2.11 -18.22 18.01
CA ALA A 458 2.46 -17.74 19.34
C ALA A 458 3.83 -17.04 19.30
N ARG A 459 3.90 -15.83 19.84
CA ARG A 459 5.20 -15.14 19.96
C ARG A 459 6.00 -15.77 21.08
N VAL A 460 7.30 -15.95 20.86
CA VAL A 460 8.18 -16.70 21.76
C VAL A 460 8.24 -16.17 23.21
N ASP A 461 7.90 -14.88 23.42
CA ASP A 461 7.89 -14.21 24.71
C ASP A 461 6.48 -14.01 25.31
N SER A 462 5.45 -14.66 24.72
CA SER A 462 4.08 -14.50 25.21
C SER A 462 3.75 -15.38 26.40
N ASP A 463 4.48 -16.46 26.60
CA ASP A 463 4.36 -17.34 27.76
C ASP A 463 5.68 -18.16 27.96
N SER A 464 5.72 -19.02 28.99
CA SER A 464 6.78 -20.00 29.10
C SER A 464 6.75 -20.97 27.91
N ILE A 465 7.92 -21.47 27.53
CA ILE A 465 8.06 -22.34 26.34
C ILE A 465 7.17 -23.60 26.43
N ASP A 466 6.95 -24.13 27.62
CA ASP A 466 6.11 -25.30 27.84
C ASP A 466 4.61 -24.98 27.72
N ASN A 467 4.22 -23.74 28.02
CA ASN A 467 2.85 -23.26 27.85
C ASN A 467 2.58 -22.81 26.42
N LEU A 468 3.62 -22.38 25.69
CA LEU A 468 3.48 -22.03 24.27
C LEU A 468 3.09 -23.23 23.42
N ILE A 469 3.64 -24.43 23.71
CA ILE A 469 3.27 -25.68 23.03
C ILE A 469 2.93 -26.74 24.10
N PRO A 470 1.71 -26.71 24.68
CA PRO A 470 1.33 -27.65 25.71
C PRO A 470 1.13 -29.04 25.09
N MET A 471 2.12 -29.92 25.28
CA MET A 471 2.08 -31.30 24.79
C MET A 471 1.20 -32.22 25.65
N LYS A 472 1.06 -31.92 26.94
CA LYS A 472 0.26 -32.65 27.92
C LYS A 472 -0.37 -31.67 28.89
N ASP A 473 -1.38 -32.14 29.64
CA ASP A 473 -1.84 -31.37 30.79
C ASP A 473 -0.72 -31.26 31.82
N LYS A 474 -0.36 -30.04 32.16
CA LYS A 474 0.71 -29.72 33.09
C LYS A 474 0.17 -29.82 34.52
N GLU A 475 0.88 -30.53 35.38
CA GLU A 475 0.61 -30.48 36.80
C GLU A 475 1.09 -29.12 37.32
N MET A 476 0.15 -28.28 37.73
CA MET A 476 0.47 -27.00 38.35
C MET A 476 0.98 -27.26 39.78
N PRO A 477 1.85 -26.36 40.32
CA PRO A 477 2.27 -26.46 41.73
C PRO A 477 1.04 -26.48 42.63
N GLU A 478 1.01 -27.39 43.58
CA GLU A 478 -0.03 -27.43 44.64
C GLU A 478 0.21 -26.28 45.63
N LEU A 479 -0.35 -25.12 45.33
CA LEU A 479 -0.41 -23.98 46.25
C LEU A 479 -1.84 -23.81 46.72
N SER A 480 -1.99 -23.51 48.04
CA SER A 480 -3.27 -23.08 48.56
C SER A 480 -3.65 -21.71 47.99
N GLU A 481 -4.96 -21.39 47.95
CA GLU A 481 -5.41 -20.04 47.51
C GLU A 481 -4.72 -18.94 48.31
N ALA A 482 -4.57 -19.13 49.62
CA ALA A 482 -3.89 -18.16 50.49
C ALA A 482 -2.40 -18.00 50.14
N ASP A 483 -1.69 -19.07 49.84
CA ASP A 483 -0.28 -18.98 49.43
C ASP A 483 -0.11 -18.31 48.03
N GLN A 484 -1.07 -18.52 47.13
CA GLN A 484 -1.09 -17.84 45.84
C GLN A 484 -1.36 -16.33 45.98
N GLU A 485 -2.31 -15.94 46.89
CA GLU A 485 -2.57 -14.54 47.24
C GLU A 485 -1.34 -13.87 47.86
N ASP A 486 -0.70 -14.54 48.84
CA ASP A 486 0.52 -14.06 49.49
C ASP A 486 1.67 -13.86 48.49
N LEU A 487 1.85 -14.81 47.55
CA LEU A 487 2.84 -14.73 46.51
C LEU A 487 2.58 -13.49 45.62
N SER A 488 1.31 -13.27 45.23
CA SER A 488 0.94 -12.12 44.42
C SER A 488 1.26 -10.81 45.13
N VAL A 489 0.90 -10.66 46.40
CA VAL A 489 1.16 -9.44 47.19
C VAL A 489 2.67 -9.18 47.32
N ILE A 490 3.48 -10.21 47.61
CA ILE A 490 4.92 -10.09 47.80
C ILE A 490 5.61 -9.60 46.50
N PHE A 491 5.24 -10.17 45.36
CA PHE A 491 5.87 -9.79 44.06
C PHE A 491 5.34 -8.47 43.56
N GLU A 492 4.06 -8.20 43.67
CA GLU A 492 3.46 -6.91 43.27
C GLU A 492 4.02 -5.72 44.09
N ALA A 493 4.41 -5.94 45.32
CA ALA A 493 4.97 -4.89 46.19
C ALA A 493 6.31 -4.34 45.70
N VAL A 494 7.08 -5.13 44.93
CA VAL A 494 8.41 -4.76 44.40
C VAL A 494 8.39 -4.44 42.90
N LEU A 495 7.23 -4.56 42.24
CA LEU A 495 7.09 -4.25 40.82
C LEU A 495 6.73 -2.77 40.58
N PRO A 496 7.11 -2.18 39.42
CA PRO A 496 6.75 -0.81 39.05
C PRO A 496 5.22 -0.61 38.98
N LYS A 497 4.68 0.44 39.63
CA LYS A 497 3.25 0.68 39.72
C LYS A 497 2.57 1.23 38.43
N GLU A 498 3.34 1.47 37.42
CA GLU A 498 2.88 2.03 36.13
C GLU A 498 2.17 1.02 35.24
N ASN A 499 2.37 -0.29 35.50
CA ASN A 499 1.83 -1.40 34.76
C ASN A 499 0.91 -2.26 35.65
N GLN A 500 0.12 -3.12 34.98
CA GLN A 500 -0.62 -4.17 35.67
C GLN A 500 0.09 -5.49 35.56
N TYR A 501 0.15 -6.23 36.67
CA TYR A 501 0.84 -7.51 36.73
C TYR A 501 -0.13 -8.59 37.23
N PHE A 502 -0.03 -9.77 36.62
CA PHE A 502 -0.69 -10.99 37.07
C PHE A 502 0.38 -11.98 37.49
N VAL A 503 0.46 -12.24 38.79
CA VAL A 503 1.47 -13.13 39.34
C VAL A 503 0.92 -14.55 39.43
N GLN A 504 1.67 -15.53 38.91
CA GLN A 504 1.31 -16.94 38.97
C GLN A 504 2.55 -17.80 39.30
N ALA A 505 2.31 -18.91 39.99
CA ALA A 505 3.35 -19.91 40.24
C ALA A 505 3.40 -20.98 39.15
N ASP A 506 4.60 -21.44 38.80
CA ASP A 506 4.78 -22.54 37.84
C ASP A 506 6.09 -23.30 38.13
N ASN A 507 6.20 -24.52 37.61
CA ASN A 507 7.40 -25.36 37.65
C ASN A 507 8.13 -25.25 36.32
N LEU A 508 9.21 -24.46 36.28
CA LEU A 508 9.99 -24.21 35.05
C LEU A 508 11.33 -24.99 35.00
N GLY A 509 11.61 -25.76 36.04
CA GLY A 509 12.89 -26.42 36.23
C GLY A 509 13.85 -25.62 37.12
N ALA A 510 14.70 -26.34 37.92
CA ALA A 510 15.59 -25.73 38.90
C ALA A 510 16.64 -24.78 38.27
N GLU A 511 17.08 -25.07 37.06
CA GLU A 511 18.07 -24.26 36.31
C GLU A 511 17.47 -23.08 35.54
N ALA A 512 16.13 -23.02 35.44
CA ALA A 512 15.46 -21.92 34.74
C ALA A 512 15.43 -20.66 35.62
N SER A 513 15.20 -19.52 35.01
CA SER A 513 15.09 -18.21 35.68
C SER A 513 14.11 -18.27 36.86
N PRO A 514 14.39 -17.59 37.98
CA PRO A 514 13.51 -17.56 39.15
C PRO A 514 12.18 -16.85 38.82
N ILE A 515 12.20 -15.88 37.89
CA ILE A 515 11.03 -15.12 37.45
C ILE A 515 11.10 -15.04 35.93
N LEU A 516 9.94 -15.28 35.30
CA LEU A 516 9.73 -15.07 33.87
C LEU A 516 8.64 -13.99 33.72
N ILE A 517 8.95 -12.93 32.96
CA ILE A 517 8.00 -11.87 32.61
C ILE A 517 7.57 -12.08 31.17
N THR A 518 6.26 -12.21 30.95
CA THR A 518 5.69 -12.41 29.62
C THR A 518 4.52 -11.47 29.40
N GLN A 519 4.13 -11.27 28.14
CA GLN A 519 2.99 -10.46 27.79
C GLN A 519 2.00 -11.29 26.97
N SER A 520 0.75 -11.40 27.45
CA SER A 520 -0.30 -12.14 26.76
C SER A 520 -0.38 -11.77 25.28
N GLU A 521 -0.33 -12.77 24.41
CA GLU A 521 -0.43 -12.63 22.96
C GLU A 521 -1.66 -11.80 22.54
N PHE A 522 -2.82 -12.12 23.11
CA PHE A 522 -4.08 -11.42 22.82
C PHE A 522 -4.01 -9.93 23.14
N MET A 523 -3.55 -9.57 24.35
CA MET A 523 -3.49 -8.17 24.78
C MET A 523 -2.47 -7.37 23.96
N ARG A 524 -1.36 -7.98 23.59
CA ARG A 524 -0.34 -7.37 22.77
C ARG A 524 -0.83 -7.09 21.35
N ARG A 525 -1.39 -8.11 20.67
CA ARG A 525 -1.97 -7.95 19.32
C ARG A 525 -3.06 -6.87 19.32
N TYR A 526 -3.91 -6.87 20.34
CA TYR A 526 -4.95 -5.86 20.47
C TYR A 526 -4.38 -4.43 20.56
N ARG A 527 -3.32 -4.22 21.35
CA ARG A 527 -2.64 -2.92 21.43
C ARG A 527 -1.98 -2.50 20.12
N GLU A 528 -1.27 -3.39 19.47
CA GLU A 528 -0.59 -3.13 18.19
C GLU A 528 -1.61 -2.76 17.10
N MET A 529 -2.70 -3.49 17.01
CA MET A 529 -3.80 -3.19 16.08
C MET A 529 -4.47 -1.85 16.38
N SER A 530 -4.70 -1.54 17.66
CA SER A 530 -5.28 -0.26 18.07
C SER A 530 -4.37 0.93 17.75
N ALA A 531 -3.06 0.78 17.86
CA ALA A 531 -2.08 1.81 17.55
C ALA A 531 -2.00 2.11 16.05
N MET A 532 -2.20 1.11 15.18
CA MET A 532 -2.18 1.27 13.73
C MET A 532 -3.49 1.82 13.14
N GLY A 533 -4.62 1.55 13.78
CA GLY A 533 -5.96 1.79 13.21
C GLY A 533 -6.43 3.24 13.17
N GLY A 534 -5.69 4.24 13.71
CA GLY A 534 -6.11 5.66 13.72
C GLY A 534 -7.53 5.92 14.27
N GLY A 535 -8.18 4.89 14.77
CA GLY A 535 -9.53 4.93 15.33
C GLY A 535 -9.52 5.55 16.71
N MET A 536 -10.54 6.35 17.02
CA MET A 536 -10.78 6.90 18.34
C MET A 536 -10.55 5.80 19.39
N ASN A 537 -9.57 6.03 20.27
CA ASN A 537 -9.35 5.23 21.48
C ASN A 537 -10.59 5.31 22.36
N PHE A 538 -11.58 4.46 22.13
CA PHE A 538 -12.82 4.41 22.90
C PHE A 538 -12.59 4.04 24.37
N TYR A 539 -11.42 3.45 24.70
CA TYR A 539 -11.08 2.97 26.04
C TYR A 539 -9.83 3.64 26.66
N GLY A 540 -9.28 4.72 26.06
CA GLY A 540 -8.05 5.35 26.57
C GLY A 540 -6.80 4.48 26.37
N GLU A 541 -5.64 4.95 26.83
CA GLU A 541 -4.43 4.13 26.90
C GLU A 541 -4.59 3.10 28.02
N MET A 542 -4.89 1.85 27.67
CA MET A 542 -4.88 0.77 28.64
C MET A 542 -3.46 0.54 29.14
N PRO A 543 -3.23 0.43 30.45
CA PRO A 543 -1.93 0.09 31.00
C PRO A 543 -1.44 -1.25 30.44
N ALA A 544 -0.14 -1.38 30.25
CA ALA A 544 0.42 -2.64 29.79
C ALA A 544 0.20 -3.71 30.86
N MET A 545 -0.30 -4.87 30.43
CA MET A 545 -0.51 -6.03 31.31
C MET A 545 0.59 -7.05 31.07
N TYR A 546 1.20 -7.52 32.15
CA TYR A 546 2.28 -8.52 32.13
C TYR A 546 1.94 -9.70 33.03
N ASN A 547 2.34 -10.90 32.62
CA ASN A 547 2.31 -12.08 33.46
C ASN A 547 3.68 -12.25 34.11
N ILE A 548 3.69 -12.45 35.43
CA ILE A 548 4.87 -12.74 36.23
C ILE A 548 4.78 -14.21 36.63
N THR A 549 5.54 -15.07 35.99
CA THR A 549 5.60 -16.48 36.35
C THR A 549 6.75 -16.70 37.33
N VAL A 550 6.42 -17.10 38.57
CA VAL A 550 7.36 -17.39 39.63
C VAL A 550 7.71 -18.88 39.57
N ASN A 551 9.00 -19.22 39.39
CA ASN A 551 9.47 -20.58 39.24
C ASN A 551 9.65 -21.25 40.63
N MET A 552 8.73 -22.11 41.01
CA MET A 552 8.68 -22.75 42.30
C MET A 552 9.85 -23.73 42.56
N GLU A 553 10.48 -24.23 41.48
CA GLU A 553 11.64 -25.16 41.59
C GLU A 553 12.97 -24.42 41.73
N ASN A 554 12.99 -23.09 41.57
CA ASN A 554 14.23 -22.32 41.66
C ASN A 554 14.68 -22.16 43.13
N PRO A 555 15.93 -22.44 43.48
CA PRO A 555 16.44 -22.35 44.86
C PRO A 555 16.28 -20.95 45.50
N LEU A 556 16.38 -19.88 44.73
CA LEU A 556 16.21 -18.51 45.24
C LEU A 556 14.74 -18.23 45.64
N VAL A 557 13.79 -18.74 44.88
CA VAL A 557 12.35 -18.65 45.21
C VAL A 557 12.05 -19.46 46.47
N SER A 558 12.56 -20.69 46.55
CA SER A 558 12.41 -21.52 47.76
C SER A 558 12.99 -20.82 48.99
N LYS A 559 14.09 -20.09 48.87
CA LYS A 559 14.69 -19.30 49.97
C LYS A 559 13.79 -18.14 50.38
N ILE A 560 13.19 -17.42 49.43
CA ILE A 560 12.24 -16.32 49.73
C ILE A 560 11.03 -16.85 50.49
N LEU A 561 10.45 -17.94 50.01
CA LEU A 561 9.26 -18.54 50.65
C LEU A 561 9.57 -19.07 52.07
N SER A 562 10.72 -19.65 52.26
CA SER A 562 11.17 -20.07 53.59
C SER A 562 11.37 -18.88 54.56
N SER A 563 11.93 -17.77 54.06
CA SER A 563 12.06 -16.54 54.84
C SER A 563 10.70 -15.92 55.15
N LYS A 564 9.76 -15.89 54.16
CA LYS A 564 8.36 -15.45 54.38
C LYS A 564 7.68 -16.24 55.48
N ALA A 565 7.79 -17.57 55.48
CA ALA A 565 7.21 -18.43 56.50
C ALA A 565 7.81 -18.23 57.92
N ALA A 566 9.06 -17.71 57.98
CA ALA A 566 9.71 -17.39 59.27
C ALA A 566 9.32 -15.99 59.80
N ASP A 567 9.17 -15.03 58.92
CA ASP A 567 9.08 -13.61 59.25
C ASP A 567 7.62 -13.08 59.25
N VAL A 568 6.68 -13.70 58.53
CA VAL A 568 5.28 -13.28 58.39
C VAL A 568 4.37 -14.35 58.99
N ALA A 569 3.50 -13.92 59.94
CA ALA A 569 2.51 -14.82 60.52
C ALA A 569 1.42 -15.21 59.49
N PRO A 570 0.90 -16.44 59.50
CA PRO A 570 -0.21 -16.82 58.63
C PRO A 570 -1.39 -15.91 58.80
N ALA A 571 -2.16 -15.73 57.70
CA ALA A 571 -3.38 -14.94 57.72
C ALA A 571 -4.33 -15.44 58.81
N GLN A 572 -4.91 -14.53 59.57
CA GLN A 572 -5.87 -14.88 60.63
C GLN A 572 -7.19 -15.37 60.00
N ILE A 573 -7.50 -16.64 60.25
CA ILE A 573 -8.79 -17.21 59.80
C ILE A 573 -9.91 -16.78 60.70
N ILE A 574 -10.80 -15.93 60.17
CA ILE A 574 -12.03 -15.52 60.88
C ILE A 574 -13.19 -16.32 60.25
N PRO A 575 -13.89 -17.17 61.05
CA PRO A 575 -15.00 -17.97 60.53
C PRO A 575 -16.14 -17.11 59.97
N ASP A 576 -16.86 -17.66 59.01
CA ASP A 576 -18.06 -17.03 58.46
C ASP A 576 -19.16 -16.93 59.50
N ALA A 577 -20.02 -15.91 59.40
CA ALA A 577 -21.24 -15.81 60.18
C ALA A 577 -22.15 -17.00 59.85
N SER A 578 -22.84 -17.52 60.86
CA SER A 578 -23.91 -18.51 60.63
C SER A 578 -25.00 -17.89 59.71
N GLU A 579 -25.66 -18.71 58.91
CA GLU A 579 -26.73 -18.24 58.01
C GLU A 579 -27.82 -17.44 58.77
N ASP A 580 -28.12 -17.84 60.00
CA ASP A 580 -29.13 -17.22 60.88
C ASP A 580 -28.59 -16.00 61.65
N ALA A 581 -27.38 -15.58 61.49
CA ALA A 581 -26.81 -14.44 62.21
C ALA A 581 -27.47 -13.11 61.80
N SER A 582 -27.62 -12.19 62.75
CA SER A 582 -28.18 -10.86 62.49
C SER A 582 -27.22 -10.09 61.48
N GLU A 583 -27.80 -9.14 60.77
CA GLU A 583 -27.05 -8.32 59.79
C GLU A 583 -25.89 -7.53 60.44
N ASP A 584 -26.07 -7.11 61.71
CA ASP A 584 -25.01 -6.46 62.47
C ASP A 584 -23.84 -7.39 62.79
N ILE A 585 -24.09 -8.67 63.09
CA ILE A 585 -23.07 -9.67 63.32
C ILE A 585 -22.36 -9.97 62.02
N LYS A 586 -23.09 -10.14 60.92
CA LYS A 586 -22.50 -10.37 59.57
C LYS A 586 -21.59 -9.21 59.18
N ARG A 587 -22.05 -7.95 59.37
CA ARG A 587 -21.24 -6.76 59.09
C ARG A 587 -19.98 -6.71 59.98
N THR A 588 -20.06 -6.97 61.25
CA THR A 588 -18.92 -6.97 62.18
C THR A 588 -17.90 -8.03 61.79
N ILE A 589 -18.33 -9.22 61.39
CA ILE A 589 -17.44 -10.28 60.89
C ILE A 589 -16.80 -9.87 59.57
N THR A 590 -17.53 -9.23 58.65
CA THR A 590 -16.97 -8.73 57.38
C THR A 590 -15.90 -7.66 57.64
N GLU A 591 -16.20 -6.67 58.50
CA GLU A 591 -15.24 -5.63 58.92
C GLU A 591 -13.99 -6.21 59.60
N ALA A 592 -14.16 -7.25 60.43
CA ALA A 592 -13.04 -7.94 61.05
C ALA A 592 -12.18 -8.70 60.04
N LYS A 593 -12.80 -9.37 59.05
CA LYS A 593 -12.09 -10.05 57.95
C LYS A 593 -11.31 -9.05 57.11
N GLU A 594 -11.92 -7.94 56.72
CA GLU A 594 -11.26 -6.89 55.92
C GLU A 594 -10.07 -6.29 56.71
N THR A 595 -10.23 -6.06 58.00
CA THR A 595 -9.17 -5.53 58.87
C THR A 595 -7.99 -6.53 58.98
N ALA A 596 -8.30 -7.82 59.21
CA ALA A 596 -7.28 -8.86 59.31
C ALA A 596 -6.53 -9.05 57.93
N ALA A 597 -7.26 -9.04 56.83
CA ALA A 597 -6.67 -9.14 55.51
C ALA A 597 -5.77 -7.93 55.19
N ALA A 598 -6.20 -6.72 55.54
CA ALA A 598 -5.40 -5.51 55.37
C ALA A 598 -4.11 -5.52 56.19
N ALA A 599 -4.20 -6.00 57.46
CA ALA A 599 -3.02 -6.17 58.33
C ALA A 599 -2.02 -7.19 57.76
N HIS A 600 -2.51 -8.36 57.34
CA HIS A 600 -1.67 -9.40 56.74
C HIS A 600 -1.02 -8.91 55.42
N LYS A 601 -1.74 -8.21 54.58
CA LYS A 601 -1.21 -7.57 53.39
C LYS A 601 -0.10 -6.57 53.69
N ALA A 602 -0.26 -5.75 54.74
CA ALA A 602 0.77 -4.79 55.14
C ALA A 602 2.06 -5.51 55.63
N ASP A 603 1.91 -6.62 56.38
CA ASP A 603 3.06 -7.42 56.80
C ASP A 603 3.82 -8.07 55.61
N LEU A 604 3.08 -8.56 54.60
CA LEU A 604 3.66 -9.09 53.38
C LEU A 604 4.39 -7.99 52.54
N GLU A 605 3.80 -6.81 52.42
CA GLU A 605 4.41 -5.66 51.76
C GLU A 605 5.69 -5.20 52.48
N ALA A 606 5.66 -5.19 53.82
CA ALA A 606 6.85 -4.88 54.63
C ALA A 606 7.96 -5.92 54.49
N PHE A 607 7.61 -7.20 54.46
CA PHE A 607 8.54 -8.30 54.17
C PHE A 607 9.16 -8.11 52.78
N ALA A 608 8.33 -7.91 51.76
CA ALA A 608 8.81 -7.73 50.39
C ALA A 608 9.76 -6.53 50.28
N GLY A 609 9.39 -5.40 50.93
CA GLY A 609 10.20 -4.19 50.99
C GLY A 609 11.58 -4.38 51.66
N ASN A 610 11.75 -5.36 52.55
CA ASN A 610 13.01 -5.65 53.27
C ASN A 610 13.78 -6.83 52.67
N ASN A 611 13.21 -7.62 51.78
CA ASN A 611 13.84 -8.81 51.21
C ASN A 611 14.75 -8.46 50.02
N GLU A 612 16.04 -8.45 50.22
CA GLU A 612 17.01 -8.08 49.18
C GLU A 612 17.09 -9.12 48.04
N ILE A 613 16.86 -10.40 48.31
CA ILE A 613 16.86 -11.47 47.27
C ILE A 613 15.69 -11.24 46.32
N LEU A 614 14.49 -10.99 46.87
CA LEU A 614 13.28 -10.73 46.12
C LEU A 614 13.49 -9.53 45.17
N LYS A 615 13.98 -8.40 45.70
CA LYS A 615 14.27 -7.21 44.89
C LYS A 615 15.28 -7.52 43.79
N GLN A 616 16.36 -8.26 44.14
CA GLN A 616 17.43 -8.53 43.19
C GLN A 616 16.97 -9.39 42.01
N ILE A 617 16.19 -10.46 42.28
CA ILE A 617 15.72 -11.35 41.20
C ILE A 617 14.60 -10.68 40.37
N THR A 618 13.75 -9.84 41.01
CA THR A 618 12.70 -9.08 40.30
C THR A 618 13.33 -8.04 39.38
N ASP A 619 14.29 -7.26 39.88
CA ASP A 619 14.96 -6.25 39.06
C ASP A 619 15.80 -6.87 37.95
N LEU A 620 16.38 -8.06 38.16
CA LEU A 620 17.07 -8.81 37.11
C LEU A 620 16.10 -9.22 36.00
N ALA A 621 14.90 -9.67 36.34
CA ALA A 621 13.87 -10.02 35.37
C ALA A 621 13.36 -8.78 34.61
N LEU A 622 13.15 -7.66 35.31
CA LEU A 622 12.77 -6.38 34.69
C LEU A 622 13.86 -5.86 33.77
N LEU A 623 15.13 -5.96 34.14
CA LEU A 623 16.27 -5.58 33.31
C LEU A 623 16.33 -6.41 32.03
N ALA A 624 16.18 -7.72 32.14
CA ALA A 624 16.18 -8.64 30.99
C ALA A 624 15.07 -8.33 29.98
N ASN A 625 13.97 -7.72 30.43
CA ASN A 625 12.84 -7.30 29.59
C ASN A 625 12.88 -5.79 29.21
N GLY A 626 13.99 -5.08 29.48
CA GLY A 626 14.12 -3.64 29.18
C GLY A 626 13.20 -2.72 29.97
N MET A 627 12.60 -3.23 31.07
CA MET A 627 11.62 -2.53 31.89
C MET A 627 12.27 -1.77 33.06
N LEU A 628 13.50 -2.05 33.42
CA LEU A 628 14.22 -1.40 34.51
C LEU A 628 14.93 -0.14 34.00
N LYS A 629 14.55 1.04 34.53
CA LYS A 629 15.05 2.34 34.05
C LYS A 629 15.31 3.31 35.19
N GLY A 630 16.03 4.38 34.88
CA GLY A 630 16.21 5.53 35.77
C GLY A 630 16.81 5.19 37.13
N LYS A 631 16.15 5.59 38.21
CA LYS A 631 16.62 5.40 39.58
C LYS A 631 16.70 3.92 39.95
N ASP A 632 15.69 3.12 39.59
CA ASP A 632 15.62 1.72 39.96
C ASP A 632 16.76 0.90 39.31
N LEU A 633 17.15 1.23 38.07
CA LEU A 633 18.34 0.67 37.42
C LEU A 633 19.62 1.03 38.17
N SER A 634 19.77 2.29 38.65
CA SER A 634 20.92 2.73 39.42
C SER A 634 21.03 2.00 40.75
N ASP A 635 19.89 1.85 41.46
CA ASP A 635 19.82 1.15 42.73
C ASP A 635 20.10 -0.37 42.56
N PHE A 636 19.62 -0.98 41.49
CA PHE A 636 19.92 -2.35 41.10
C PHE A 636 21.42 -2.56 40.87
N ILE A 637 22.06 -1.65 40.09
CA ILE A 637 23.52 -1.73 39.83
C ILE A 637 24.32 -1.65 41.14
N ALA A 638 23.95 -0.73 42.03
CA ALA A 638 24.63 -0.59 43.33
C ALA A 638 24.50 -1.86 44.22
N ARG A 639 23.29 -2.46 44.27
CA ARG A 639 23.08 -3.74 44.97
C ARG A 639 23.87 -4.88 44.34
N SER A 640 23.86 -4.97 43.00
CA SER A 640 24.59 -5.99 42.25
C SER A 640 26.10 -5.90 42.51
N ALA A 641 26.70 -4.70 42.53
CA ALA A 641 28.09 -4.48 42.83
C ALA A 641 28.43 -4.97 44.26
N LYS A 642 27.57 -4.66 45.24
CA LYS A 642 27.76 -5.14 46.61
C LYS A 642 27.69 -6.66 46.72
N VAL A 643 26.76 -7.34 46.03
CA VAL A 643 26.68 -8.81 45.99
C VAL A 643 27.97 -9.40 45.42
N VAL A 644 28.55 -8.79 44.37
CA VAL A 644 29.83 -9.24 43.80
C VAL A 644 31.00 -9.03 44.78
N GLU A 645 31.05 -7.87 45.46
CA GLU A 645 32.05 -7.60 46.50
C GLU A 645 31.98 -8.63 47.62
N ASP A 646 30.79 -8.91 48.15
CA ASP A 646 30.58 -9.89 49.23
C ASP A 646 30.95 -11.32 48.81
N ALA A 647 30.79 -11.69 47.53
CA ALA A 647 31.11 -13.00 47.00
C ALA A 647 32.60 -13.20 46.71
N TYR A 648 33.33 -12.17 46.34
CA TYR A 648 34.72 -12.27 45.87
C TYR A 648 35.76 -11.61 46.75
N LEU A 649 35.38 -10.70 47.66
CA LEU A 649 36.34 -9.99 48.54
C LEU A 649 36.22 -10.38 50.01
N LYS A 650 35.30 -11.23 50.42
CA LYS A 650 35.19 -11.91 51.69
C LYS A 650 35.63 -13.35 51.55
#